data_32b0a03702e41c379045465505657066
#
_entry.id   32b0a03702e41c379045465505657066
#
_cell.length_a   1.000
_cell.length_b   1.000
_cell.length_c   1.000
_cell.angle_alpha   90.00
_cell.angle_beta   90.00
_cell.angle_gamma   90.00
#
_symmetry.space_group_name_H-M   'P 1'
#
loop_
_entity.id
_entity.type
_entity.pdbx_description
1 polymer ?
#
loop_
_entity_poly.entity_id
_entity_poly.type
_entity_poly.pdbx_seq_one_letter_code
_entity_poly.pdbx_strand_id
1 'polypeptide(L)'
;MFDDGQERGAMIWKKAPRRILAATAGGVLVATVAGCSGDDPPDATPVAEQLAQAVASGDLAGVPLGDTAAEDATAAVEAIVAGMGAATRTVTVTDLEQTDDENTRQVTLDVGWDLDGSGAPAAEPGTESPTGTAATTSTPTPTASGTPDAPDWTYQTTATLRVAEDTEAGWTVDWSPAILHPQLSDGATLDLSRTQATRADILGAGGEVIVTERPVYRVGIDKTRVDAALAPESATALAEVVGVDPAGLAERVQNAGERAFVDAITLREADAAPLLAQIEAIEGAVAIEDTLALAPTRDFARPILGTVGDATAELVEESGGRIVAGDVVGLSGLQAQYDAQLGGTSGLTVELVPPEPSGDPTATATASPAAEEPAPAEPEVLFEREAAPGTPLATTLNVELQSRAEGLLADVAPASAIVAIQPSTGAVLAAASGPGGEGYSTATLGQYAPGSTFKVVTSLALLRAGLTSDSAVECTPTATVDGREFSNYSDYPSGAIGDITLREAVANSCNTAFINQNAVADQASLAQAAASLGLGAEYQVGAPAFLGTVPAEADGTAHAASMIGQGEVLASPLAMATVAASVAAGHTVAPTMVDPAATPPEGTLTADEAAVLQDLMRAVVEEGSGAFLGDVPGDPVGAKTGTAEYGTETPPRTHAWMIATQGDLAVAVFVEDGESGSRTAGPLLEAFLGG
;
A
#
# COMPACT_ATOMS: atom_id res chain seq x y z
N MET A 1 -14.58 -36.52 40.92
CA MET A 1 -15.49 -37.65 41.10
C MET A 1 -16.25 -37.81 39.79
N PHE A 2 -15.92 -38.89 39.08
CA PHE A 2 -16.47 -39.42 37.83
C PHE A 2 -16.20 -38.55 36.58
N ASP A 3 -15.31 -38.77 35.70
CA ASP A 3 -14.75 -39.97 34.99
C ASP A 3 -15.69 -40.52 33.93
N ASP A 4 -15.02 -40.82 32.81
CA ASP A 4 -15.40 -41.61 31.64
C ASP A 4 -15.98 -40.82 30.42
N GLY A 5 -15.47 -40.96 29.23
CA GLY A 5 -14.51 -41.92 28.68
C GLY A 5 -14.81 -42.07 27.21
N GLN A 6 -13.76 -42.09 26.39
CA GLN A 6 -13.63 -42.83 25.11
C GLN A 6 -14.65 -42.54 24.01
N GLU A 7 -14.30 -42.36 22.73
CA GLU A 7 -13.47 -43.26 21.90
C GLU A 7 -12.96 -42.58 20.65
N ARG A 8 -11.77 -43.01 20.27
CA ARG A 8 -11.12 -42.73 18.99
C ARG A 8 -11.79 -43.55 17.88
N GLY A 9 -12.16 -42.92 16.78
CA GLY A 9 -12.54 -43.55 15.52
C GLY A 9 -11.66 -43.04 14.39
N ALA A 10 -10.52 -43.67 14.16
CA ALA A 10 -9.72 -43.48 12.95
C ALA A 10 -10.40 -44.17 11.79
N MET A 11 -10.88 -43.43 10.81
CA MET A 11 -11.44 -44.01 9.56
C MET A 11 -10.40 -43.80 8.45
N ILE A 12 -9.75 -44.93 8.14
CA ILE A 12 -8.86 -45.11 6.99
C ILE A 12 -9.71 -45.16 5.75
N TRP A 13 -9.61 -44.19 4.86
CA TRP A 13 -10.21 -44.27 3.54
C TRP A 13 -9.18 -44.74 2.51
N LYS A 14 -9.41 -45.94 2.00
CA LYS A 14 -8.70 -46.59 0.88
C LYS A 14 -8.93 -45.78 -0.41
N LYS A 15 -7.85 -45.47 -1.09
CA LYS A 15 -7.83 -44.97 -2.45
C LYS A 15 -8.30 -46.08 -3.40
N ALA A 16 -9.37 -45.84 -4.18
CA ALA A 16 -9.73 -46.62 -5.35
C ALA A 16 -9.37 -45.80 -6.62
N PRO A 17 -8.86 -46.45 -7.66
CA PRO A 17 -8.44 -45.75 -8.88
C PRO A 17 -9.66 -45.40 -9.76
N ARG A 18 -9.77 -44.13 -10.12
CA ARG A 18 -10.73 -43.67 -11.13
C ARG A 18 -10.20 -43.98 -12.54
N ARG A 19 -10.93 -44.79 -13.23
CA ARG A 19 -10.77 -45.05 -14.67
C ARG A 19 -11.18 -43.82 -15.46
N ILE A 20 -10.29 -43.39 -16.34
CA ILE A 20 -10.55 -42.36 -17.36
C ILE A 20 -11.38 -43.03 -18.45
N LEU A 21 -12.58 -42.49 -18.73
CA LEU A 21 -13.36 -42.82 -19.90
C LEU A 21 -13.10 -41.73 -20.95
N ALA A 22 -12.32 -42.05 -21.96
CA ALA A 22 -12.19 -41.27 -23.17
C ALA A 22 -13.44 -41.49 -24.05
N ALA A 23 -14.16 -40.41 -24.35
CA ALA A 23 -15.22 -40.44 -25.36
C ALA A 23 -14.63 -39.95 -26.68
N THR A 24 -14.29 -40.89 -27.52
CA THR A 24 -13.96 -40.68 -28.94
C THR A 24 -15.25 -40.60 -29.75
N ALA A 25 -15.48 -39.46 -30.39
CA ALA A 25 -16.44 -39.40 -31.51
C ALA A 25 -15.64 -39.39 -32.80
N GLY A 26 -15.55 -40.55 -33.38
CA GLY A 26 -14.91 -40.80 -34.65
C GLY A 26 -15.79 -40.45 -35.84
N GLY A 27 -15.17 -39.92 -36.86
CA GLY A 27 -15.65 -39.88 -38.20
C GLY A 27 -14.52 -40.32 -39.12
N VAL A 28 -14.39 -41.64 -39.29
CA VAL A 28 -13.48 -42.22 -40.30
C VAL A 28 -14.13 -42.12 -41.65
N LEU A 29 -13.61 -41.26 -42.50
CA LEU A 29 -13.83 -41.33 -43.93
C LEU A 29 -12.60 -41.93 -44.57
N VAL A 30 -12.58 -43.23 -44.78
CA VAL A 30 -11.55 -43.92 -45.57
C VAL A 30 -11.84 -43.65 -47.05
N ALA A 31 -11.10 -42.79 -47.67
CA ALA A 31 -10.98 -42.69 -49.10
C ALA A 31 -9.64 -43.31 -49.50
N THR A 32 -9.66 -44.58 -49.91
CA THR A 32 -8.56 -45.19 -50.60
C THR A 32 -8.44 -44.55 -51.96
N VAL A 33 -7.48 -43.71 -52.17
CA VAL A 33 -6.97 -43.35 -53.49
C VAL A 33 -5.60 -44.01 -53.65
N ALA A 34 -5.58 -45.09 -54.39
CA ALA A 34 -4.31 -45.62 -54.93
C ALA A 34 -3.91 -44.77 -56.11
N GLY A 35 -2.70 -44.27 -56.09
CA GLY A 35 -2.12 -43.76 -57.32
C GLY A 35 -1.03 -42.70 -57.13
N CYS A 36 0.15 -43.04 -57.54
CA CYS A 36 1.34 -42.27 -57.85
C CYS A 36 2.26 -41.98 -56.65
N SER A 37 3.31 -42.80 -56.58
CA SER A 37 4.58 -42.50 -55.94
C SER A 37 5.23 -41.28 -56.63
N GLY A 38 4.98 -40.11 -56.06
CA GLY A 38 5.89 -38.97 -56.15
C GLY A 38 6.59 -38.93 -54.82
N ASP A 39 7.90 -38.83 -54.82
CA ASP A 39 8.75 -38.64 -53.64
C ASP A 39 8.61 -37.18 -53.11
N ASP A 40 7.39 -36.74 -52.82
CA ASP A 40 7.18 -35.45 -52.16
C ASP A 40 7.60 -35.60 -50.69
N PRO A 41 8.43 -34.69 -50.16
CA PRO A 41 8.85 -34.73 -48.77
C PRO A 41 7.63 -34.61 -47.84
N PRO A 42 7.63 -35.22 -46.64
CA PRO A 42 6.53 -35.16 -45.69
C PRO A 42 6.22 -33.72 -45.27
N ASP A 43 5.03 -33.50 -44.66
CA ASP A 43 4.65 -32.20 -44.16
C ASP A 43 5.62 -31.74 -43.08
N ALA A 44 6.22 -30.55 -43.23
CA ALA A 44 7.21 -29.96 -42.29
C ALA A 44 6.52 -29.16 -41.14
N THR A 45 5.22 -28.89 -41.27
CA THR A 45 4.49 -28.07 -40.28
C THR A 45 4.63 -28.58 -38.84
N PRO A 46 4.50 -29.90 -38.56
CA PRO A 46 4.64 -30.39 -37.19
C PRO A 46 6.03 -30.13 -36.56
N VAL A 47 7.10 -30.22 -37.39
CA VAL A 47 8.48 -29.96 -36.92
C VAL A 47 8.67 -28.46 -36.67
N ALA A 48 8.09 -27.57 -37.50
CA ALA A 48 8.15 -26.16 -37.34
C ALA A 48 7.41 -25.71 -36.03
N GLU A 49 6.21 -26.26 -35.78
CA GLU A 49 5.47 -25.98 -34.54
C GLU A 49 6.19 -26.52 -33.30
N GLN A 50 6.80 -27.71 -33.40
CA GLN A 50 7.61 -28.27 -32.32
C GLN A 50 8.84 -27.43 -32.02
N LEU A 51 9.51 -26.91 -33.07
CA LEU A 51 10.63 -25.98 -32.92
C LEU A 51 10.17 -24.70 -32.20
N ALA A 52 9.05 -24.11 -32.61
CA ALA A 52 8.52 -22.90 -31.97
C ALA A 52 8.25 -23.12 -30.46
N GLN A 53 7.63 -24.26 -30.10
CA GLN A 53 7.40 -24.60 -28.69
C GLN A 53 8.70 -24.82 -27.92
N ALA A 54 9.68 -25.48 -28.53
CA ALA A 54 10.98 -25.75 -27.91
C ALA A 54 11.78 -24.47 -27.71
N VAL A 55 11.77 -23.56 -28.69
CA VAL A 55 12.39 -22.24 -28.57
C VAL A 55 11.69 -21.41 -27.50
N ALA A 56 10.37 -21.48 -27.39
CA ALA A 56 9.62 -20.77 -26.32
C ALA A 56 9.98 -21.29 -24.93
N SER A 57 10.03 -22.62 -24.74
CA SER A 57 10.34 -23.24 -23.44
C SER A 57 11.84 -23.23 -23.10
N GLY A 58 12.72 -23.17 -24.11
CA GLY A 58 14.17 -23.35 -23.99
C GLY A 58 14.62 -24.81 -24.02
N ASP A 59 13.73 -25.78 -24.11
CA ASP A 59 14.05 -27.22 -24.15
C ASP A 59 13.89 -27.78 -25.56
N LEU A 60 15.04 -28.11 -26.19
CA LEU A 60 15.09 -28.68 -27.51
C LEU A 60 15.16 -30.20 -27.53
N ALA A 61 15.03 -30.89 -26.39
CA ALA A 61 15.18 -32.36 -26.30
C ALA A 61 14.28 -33.15 -27.25
N GLY A 62 13.11 -32.58 -27.61
CA GLY A 62 12.14 -33.21 -28.52
C GLY A 62 12.33 -32.88 -30.01
N VAL A 63 13.13 -31.85 -30.34
CA VAL A 63 13.29 -31.36 -31.71
C VAL A 63 14.26 -32.25 -32.49
N PRO A 64 13.94 -32.73 -33.72
CA PRO A 64 14.84 -33.47 -34.55
C PRO A 64 15.92 -32.50 -35.12
N LEU A 65 17.07 -32.39 -34.45
CA LEU A 65 18.19 -31.59 -34.90
C LEU A 65 19.12 -32.37 -35.85
N GLY A 66 19.74 -31.69 -36.80
CA GLY A 66 20.67 -32.29 -37.75
C GLY A 66 21.99 -32.75 -37.11
N ASP A 67 23.05 -31.96 -37.27
CA ASP A 67 24.39 -32.30 -36.81
C ASP A 67 24.63 -32.00 -35.31
N THR A 68 23.69 -31.36 -34.61
CA THR A 68 23.82 -30.92 -33.21
C THR A 68 23.04 -31.83 -32.28
N ALA A 69 23.65 -32.28 -31.18
CA ALA A 69 22.91 -33.03 -30.16
C ALA A 69 21.89 -32.09 -29.44
N ALA A 70 20.69 -32.60 -29.17
CA ALA A 70 19.63 -31.82 -28.55
C ALA A 70 20.00 -31.30 -27.14
N GLU A 71 20.81 -32.05 -26.40
CA GLU A 71 21.37 -31.63 -25.10
C GLU A 71 22.29 -30.40 -25.24
N ASP A 72 23.15 -30.40 -26.27
CA ASP A 72 24.08 -29.29 -26.53
C ASP A 72 23.33 -28.04 -26.98
N ALA A 73 22.29 -28.20 -27.82
CA ALA A 73 21.46 -27.08 -28.25
C ALA A 73 20.64 -26.49 -27.08
N THR A 74 20.10 -27.33 -26.21
CA THR A 74 19.42 -26.87 -24.99
C THR A 74 20.34 -26.11 -24.06
N ALA A 75 21.57 -26.64 -23.83
CA ALA A 75 22.56 -25.95 -23.01
C ALA A 75 23.01 -24.60 -23.64
N ALA A 76 23.07 -24.53 -24.95
CA ALA A 76 23.37 -23.27 -25.66
C ALA A 76 22.23 -22.23 -25.45
N VAL A 77 20.97 -22.65 -25.57
CA VAL A 77 19.82 -21.77 -25.29
C VAL A 77 19.86 -21.26 -23.84
N GLU A 78 20.04 -22.14 -22.87
CA GLU A 78 20.16 -21.77 -21.47
C GLU A 78 21.27 -20.75 -21.23
N ALA A 79 22.43 -20.95 -21.82
CA ALA A 79 23.58 -20.03 -21.73
C ALA A 79 23.26 -18.66 -22.38
N ILE A 80 22.62 -18.65 -23.56
CA ILE A 80 22.26 -17.43 -24.28
C ILE A 80 21.28 -16.56 -23.47
N VAL A 81 20.31 -17.16 -22.83
CA VAL A 81 19.24 -16.42 -22.13
C VAL A 81 19.48 -16.28 -20.63
N ALA A 82 20.60 -16.75 -20.11
CA ALA A 82 20.90 -16.70 -18.67
C ALA A 82 20.84 -15.27 -18.08
N GLY A 83 21.25 -14.25 -18.85
CA GLY A 83 21.20 -12.84 -18.48
C GLY A 83 19.80 -12.21 -18.58
N MET A 84 18.80 -12.93 -19.16
CA MET A 84 17.43 -12.42 -19.28
C MET A 84 16.59 -12.59 -17.99
N GLY A 85 17.13 -13.23 -16.97
CA GLY A 85 16.49 -13.36 -15.67
C GLY A 85 15.16 -14.13 -15.73
N ALA A 86 14.07 -13.51 -15.24
CA ALA A 86 12.74 -14.09 -15.21
C ALA A 86 11.89 -13.78 -16.47
N ALA A 87 12.47 -13.09 -17.46
CA ALA A 87 11.76 -12.77 -18.71
C ALA A 87 11.23 -14.04 -19.40
N THR A 88 10.03 -13.97 -19.91
CA THR A 88 9.39 -15.09 -20.62
C THR A 88 9.23 -14.77 -22.11
N ARG A 89 9.15 -15.79 -22.93
CA ARG A 89 8.98 -15.60 -24.38
C ARG A 89 7.89 -16.49 -24.96
N THR A 90 7.22 -15.95 -25.96
CA THR A 90 6.29 -16.69 -26.82
C THR A 90 6.88 -16.77 -28.22
N VAL A 91 6.70 -17.91 -28.88
CA VAL A 91 7.19 -18.11 -30.24
C VAL A 91 6.09 -18.76 -31.09
N THR A 92 5.81 -18.17 -32.24
CA THR A 92 4.81 -18.68 -33.18
C THR A 92 5.38 -18.81 -34.59
N VAL A 93 4.96 -19.85 -35.30
CA VAL A 93 5.29 -20.00 -36.71
C VAL A 93 4.39 -19.08 -37.53
N THR A 94 4.99 -18.20 -38.32
CA THR A 94 4.26 -17.25 -39.17
C THR A 94 4.33 -17.62 -40.65
N ASP A 95 5.40 -18.29 -41.05
CA ASP A 95 5.54 -18.75 -42.42
C ASP A 95 6.40 -20.03 -42.54
N LEU A 96 6.14 -20.83 -43.60
CA LEU A 96 6.89 -22.04 -43.93
C LEU A 96 7.06 -22.11 -45.45
N GLU A 97 8.14 -21.58 -45.96
CA GLU A 97 8.39 -21.49 -47.39
C GLU A 97 9.31 -22.60 -47.90
N GLN A 98 9.05 -23.05 -49.09
CA GLN A 98 9.97 -23.91 -49.82
C GLN A 98 11.10 -23.04 -50.42
N THR A 99 12.36 -23.46 -50.22
CA THR A 99 13.51 -22.81 -50.83
C THR A 99 13.68 -23.28 -52.28
N ASP A 100 14.71 -22.80 -52.97
CA ASP A 100 15.08 -23.29 -54.31
C ASP A 100 15.48 -24.76 -54.30
N ASP A 101 15.80 -25.33 -53.15
CA ASP A 101 16.05 -26.76 -52.93
C ASP A 101 14.74 -27.45 -52.43
N GLU A 102 14.24 -28.42 -53.18
CA GLU A 102 13.03 -29.17 -52.87
C GLU A 102 13.09 -29.87 -51.51
N ASN A 103 14.29 -30.18 -51.03
CA ASN A 103 14.56 -30.83 -49.75
C ASN A 103 14.76 -29.87 -48.58
N THR A 104 14.51 -28.59 -48.76
CA THR A 104 14.73 -27.57 -47.76
C THR A 104 13.51 -26.67 -47.58
N ARG A 105 13.18 -26.33 -46.31
CA ARG A 105 12.16 -25.37 -45.98
C ARG A 105 12.78 -24.29 -45.07
N GLN A 106 12.30 -23.08 -45.23
CA GLN A 106 12.59 -21.98 -44.32
C GLN A 106 11.35 -21.70 -43.45
N VAL A 107 11.52 -21.76 -42.15
CA VAL A 107 10.50 -21.41 -41.16
C VAL A 107 10.75 -20.00 -40.70
N THR A 108 9.74 -19.16 -40.70
CA THR A 108 9.77 -17.85 -40.04
C THR A 108 9.04 -17.93 -38.69
N LEU A 109 9.72 -17.50 -37.64
CA LEU A 109 9.25 -17.49 -36.29
C LEU A 109 9.05 -16.03 -35.82
N ASP A 110 7.87 -15.71 -35.31
CA ASP A 110 7.66 -14.50 -34.53
C ASP A 110 7.98 -14.80 -33.07
N VAL A 111 8.92 -14.05 -32.50
CA VAL A 111 9.34 -14.14 -31.12
C VAL A 111 8.87 -12.88 -30.39
N GLY A 112 8.13 -13.07 -29.30
CA GLY A 112 7.67 -11.99 -28.42
C GLY A 112 8.16 -12.24 -27.00
N TRP A 113 8.81 -11.25 -26.39
CA TRP A 113 9.28 -11.30 -25.02
C TRP A 113 8.42 -10.45 -24.10
N ASP A 114 8.07 -11.01 -22.95
CA ASP A 114 7.58 -10.31 -21.76
C ASP A 114 8.81 -10.11 -20.86
N LEU A 115 9.31 -8.89 -20.82
CA LEU A 115 10.57 -8.54 -20.14
C LEU A 115 10.34 -8.09 -18.69
N ASP A 116 9.14 -7.61 -18.36
CA ASP A 116 8.82 -7.08 -17.03
C ASP A 116 7.89 -7.98 -16.22
N GLY A 117 7.46 -9.12 -16.78
CA GLY A 117 6.58 -10.08 -16.12
C GLY A 117 5.13 -9.61 -15.97
N SER A 118 4.74 -8.56 -16.70
CA SER A 118 3.38 -8.02 -16.65
C SER A 118 2.36 -8.85 -17.43
N GLY A 119 2.85 -9.78 -18.26
CA GLY A 119 2.03 -10.73 -19.01
C GLY A 119 1.30 -11.69 -18.09
N ALA A 120 -0.04 -11.69 -18.13
CA ALA A 120 -0.86 -12.60 -17.35
C ALA A 120 -0.49 -14.05 -17.64
N PRO A 121 -0.29 -14.91 -16.63
CA PRO A 121 -0.11 -16.35 -16.87
C PRO A 121 -1.32 -16.89 -17.64
N ALA A 122 -1.05 -17.67 -18.68
CA ALA A 122 -2.09 -18.31 -19.49
C ALA A 122 -3.08 -19.04 -18.57
N ALA A 123 -4.37 -18.68 -18.63
CA ALA A 123 -5.41 -19.26 -17.83
C ALA A 123 -5.48 -20.78 -18.08
N GLU A 124 -5.21 -21.57 -17.06
CA GLU A 124 -5.50 -22.99 -17.07
C GLU A 124 -6.99 -23.22 -17.36
N PRO A 125 -7.39 -24.19 -18.21
CA PRO A 125 -8.79 -24.40 -18.54
C PRO A 125 -9.57 -25.00 -17.37
N GLY A 126 -10.45 -24.21 -16.84
CA GLY A 126 -11.69 -24.49 -16.14
C GLY A 126 -11.78 -25.63 -15.14
N THR A 127 -11.94 -25.28 -13.87
CA THR A 127 -12.75 -26.06 -12.93
C THR A 127 -13.83 -25.14 -12.34
N GLU A 128 -15.09 -25.47 -12.64
CA GLU A 128 -16.29 -24.79 -12.12
C GLU A 128 -16.35 -24.84 -10.58
N SER A 129 -16.65 -23.69 -9.99
CA SER A 129 -16.90 -23.56 -8.55
C SER A 129 -18.33 -23.89 -8.18
N PRO A 130 -18.57 -24.52 -7.03
CA PRO A 130 -19.90 -24.56 -6.43
C PRO A 130 -20.15 -23.33 -5.55
N THR A 131 -21.34 -22.79 -5.71
CA THR A 131 -21.98 -21.72 -4.92
C THR A 131 -21.88 -21.93 -3.41
N GLY A 132 -21.39 -20.90 -2.71
CA GLY A 132 -21.46 -20.79 -1.25
C GLY A 132 -21.35 -19.33 -0.82
N THR A 133 -22.47 -18.81 -0.33
CA THR A 133 -22.64 -17.45 0.18
C THR A 133 -21.84 -17.25 1.47
N ALA A 134 -20.88 -16.34 1.46
CA ALA A 134 -20.33 -15.72 2.67
C ALA A 134 -19.92 -14.29 2.33
N ALA A 135 -20.50 -13.34 3.04
CA ALA A 135 -20.18 -11.94 2.93
C ALA A 135 -18.76 -11.69 3.46
N THR A 136 -17.87 -11.26 2.58
CA THR A 136 -16.57 -10.71 2.95
C THR A 136 -16.47 -9.31 2.36
N THR A 137 -16.22 -8.36 3.22
CA THR A 137 -15.85 -6.98 2.91
C THR A 137 -14.64 -6.98 1.97
N SER A 138 -14.88 -6.68 0.72
CA SER A 138 -13.84 -6.50 -0.28
C SER A 138 -13.52 -5.01 -0.39
N THR A 139 -12.32 -4.63 0.00
CA THR A 139 -11.65 -3.42 -0.46
C THR A 139 -11.64 -3.44 -1.99
N PRO A 140 -12.07 -2.38 -2.69
CA PRO A 140 -11.96 -2.36 -4.14
C PRO A 140 -10.49 -2.18 -4.52
N THR A 141 -9.85 -3.27 -4.91
CA THR A 141 -8.63 -3.22 -5.72
C THR A 141 -9.02 -2.57 -7.05
N PRO A 142 -8.26 -1.59 -7.57
CA PRO A 142 -8.49 -1.07 -8.90
C PRO A 142 -8.36 -2.24 -9.88
N THR A 143 -9.46 -2.59 -10.51
CA THR A 143 -9.52 -3.62 -11.54
C THR A 143 -8.72 -3.10 -12.73
N ALA A 144 -7.49 -3.53 -12.87
CA ALA A 144 -6.79 -3.47 -14.13
C ALA A 144 -7.58 -4.33 -15.11
N SER A 145 -8.34 -3.68 -15.98
CA SER A 145 -9.02 -4.28 -17.13
C SER A 145 -7.95 -4.48 -18.20
N GLY A 146 -7.02 -5.41 -17.97
CA GLY A 146 -5.98 -5.78 -18.92
C GLY A 146 -6.52 -6.81 -19.92
N THR A 147 -6.65 -6.42 -21.17
CA THR A 147 -6.28 -7.29 -22.29
C THR A 147 -4.91 -7.89 -21.99
N PRO A 148 -4.64 -9.18 -22.36
CA PRO A 148 -3.27 -9.73 -22.24
C PRO A 148 -2.30 -8.71 -22.83
N ASP A 149 -1.32 -8.29 -22.05
CA ASP A 149 -0.39 -7.27 -22.49
C ASP A 149 0.37 -7.78 -23.72
N ALA A 150 0.55 -6.92 -24.70
CA ALA A 150 1.35 -7.26 -25.87
C ALA A 150 2.81 -7.45 -25.40
N PRO A 151 3.57 -8.38 -26.02
CA PRO A 151 4.97 -8.53 -25.68
C PRO A 151 5.73 -7.19 -25.74
N ASP A 152 6.62 -6.94 -24.77
CA ASP A 152 7.45 -5.73 -24.73
C ASP A 152 8.35 -5.60 -25.96
N TRP A 153 8.93 -6.70 -26.39
CA TRP A 153 9.89 -6.77 -27.49
C TRP A 153 9.51 -7.89 -28.45
N THR A 154 9.35 -7.56 -29.74
CA THR A 154 9.00 -8.51 -30.80
C THR A 154 9.96 -8.41 -31.97
N TYR A 155 10.30 -9.55 -32.56
CA TYR A 155 11.09 -9.64 -33.77
C TYR A 155 10.84 -10.96 -34.48
N GLN A 156 11.33 -11.06 -35.73
CA GLN A 156 11.28 -12.28 -36.53
C GLN A 156 12.66 -12.92 -36.60
N THR A 157 12.68 -14.25 -36.58
CA THR A 157 13.86 -15.04 -36.84
C THR A 157 13.51 -16.16 -37.78
N THR A 158 14.52 -16.84 -38.31
CA THR A 158 14.31 -17.92 -39.28
C THR A 158 15.12 -19.16 -38.92
N ALA A 159 14.55 -20.30 -39.23
CA ALA A 159 15.22 -21.60 -39.11
C ALA A 159 15.17 -22.37 -40.44
N THR A 160 16.15 -23.19 -40.72
CA THR A 160 16.21 -24.05 -41.90
C THR A 160 15.87 -25.49 -41.49
N LEU A 161 14.88 -26.11 -42.19
CA LEU A 161 14.55 -27.49 -42.06
C LEU A 161 15.05 -28.26 -43.31
N ARG A 162 15.68 -29.42 -43.10
CA ARG A 162 16.13 -30.30 -44.17
C ARG A 162 15.48 -31.66 -44.12
N VAL A 163 15.17 -32.22 -45.27
CA VAL A 163 14.64 -33.60 -45.35
C VAL A 163 15.70 -34.58 -44.80
N ALA A 164 15.27 -35.47 -43.92
CA ALA A 164 16.08 -36.53 -43.32
C ALA A 164 15.30 -37.83 -43.29
N GLU A 165 15.68 -38.76 -44.17
CA GLU A 165 14.99 -40.06 -44.34
C GLU A 165 15.15 -40.99 -43.12
N ASP A 166 16.10 -40.72 -42.25
CA ASP A 166 16.42 -41.49 -41.03
C ASP A 166 15.69 -41.02 -39.77
N THR A 167 14.89 -39.95 -39.87
CA THR A 167 14.05 -39.44 -38.75
C THR A 167 12.60 -39.85 -38.92
N GLU A 168 11.88 -40.10 -37.79
CA GLU A 168 10.45 -40.45 -37.83
C GLU A 168 9.62 -39.28 -38.38
N ALA A 169 10.07 -38.03 -38.15
CA ALA A 169 9.44 -36.82 -38.65
C ALA A 169 9.74 -36.51 -40.13
N GLY A 170 10.75 -37.13 -40.72
CA GLY A 170 11.19 -36.89 -42.08
C GLY A 170 11.91 -35.56 -42.30
N TRP A 171 12.11 -34.77 -41.27
CA TRP A 171 12.80 -33.47 -41.28
C TRP A 171 13.73 -33.31 -40.08
N THR A 172 14.80 -32.55 -40.26
CA THR A 172 15.70 -32.07 -39.21
C THR A 172 15.87 -30.56 -39.30
N VAL A 173 16.12 -29.92 -38.14
CA VAL A 173 16.38 -28.48 -38.01
C VAL A 173 17.88 -28.27 -38.00
N ASP A 174 18.36 -27.35 -38.81
CA ASP A 174 19.76 -26.85 -38.75
C ASP A 174 19.87 -25.88 -37.56
N TRP A 175 20.38 -26.34 -36.42
CA TRP A 175 20.54 -25.52 -35.24
C TRP A 175 21.56 -24.43 -35.41
N SER A 176 21.22 -23.19 -35.00
CA SER A 176 22.17 -22.09 -34.78
C SER A 176 21.58 -21.11 -33.76
N PRO A 177 22.42 -20.34 -33.03
CA PRO A 177 21.95 -19.28 -32.14
C PRO A 177 21.02 -18.26 -32.80
N ALA A 178 21.18 -18.03 -34.11
CA ALA A 178 20.37 -17.12 -34.91
C ALA A 178 18.87 -17.49 -34.92
N ILE A 179 18.50 -18.72 -34.54
CA ILE A 179 17.10 -19.13 -34.35
C ILE A 179 16.45 -18.41 -33.15
N LEU A 180 17.25 -18.06 -32.13
CA LEU A 180 16.79 -17.27 -30.99
C LEU A 180 16.72 -15.78 -31.30
N HIS A 181 17.75 -15.22 -31.93
CA HIS A 181 17.78 -13.84 -32.41
C HIS A 181 18.75 -13.72 -33.60
N PRO A 182 18.38 -12.99 -34.70
CA PRO A 182 19.16 -12.97 -35.95
C PRO A 182 20.63 -12.54 -35.82
N GLN A 183 20.95 -11.74 -34.79
CA GLN A 183 22.32 -11.23 -34.55
C GLN A 183 23.15 -12.13 -33.62
N LEU A 184 22.55 -13.16 -33.01
CA LEU A 184 23.30 -14.07 -32.15
C LEU A 184 24.28 -14.94 -32.96
N SER A 185 25.48 -15.05 -32.42
CA SER A 185 26.54 -15.93 -32.89
C SER A 185 26.99 -16.89 -31.77
N ASP A 186 27.82 -17.87 -32.11
CA ASP A 186 28.31 -18.84 -31.11
C ASP A 186 29.03 -18.13 -29.95
N GLY A 187 28.57 -18.42 -28.73
CA GLY A 187 29.10 -17.87 -27.49
C GLY A 187 28.64 -16.48 -27.12
N ALA A 188 27.83 -15.81 -27.96
CA ALA A 188 27.15 -14.56 -27.58
C ALA A 188 25.94 -14.84 -26.66
N THR A 189 25.60 -13.89 -25.76
CA THR A 189 24.52 -14.01 -24.81
C THR A 189 23.62 -12.78 -24.85
N LEU A 190 22.39 -12.91 -24.32
CA LEU A 190 21.47 -11.81 -24.10
C LEU A 190 21.52 -11.41 -22.63
N ASP A 191 21.57 -10.11 -22.37
CA ASP A 191 21.51 -9.55 -21.02
C ASP A 191 20.41 -8.51 -20.93
N LEU A 192 19.56 -8.63 -19.89
CA LEU A 192 18.47 -7.70 -19.61
C LEU A 192 18.86 -6.84 -18.41
N SER A 193 19.01 -5.56 -18.65
CA SER A 193 19.19 -4.55 -17.61
C SER A 193 17.90 -3.75 -17.40
N ARG A 194 17.70 -3.32 -16.16
CA ARG A 194 16.53 -2.55 -15.74
C ARG A 194 16.97 -1.25 -15.09
N THR A 195 16.39 -0.15 -15.51
CA THR A 195 16.60 1.17 -14.90
C THR A 195 15.35 1.59 -14.18
N GLN A 196 15.42 1.76 -12.86
CA GLN A 196 14.29 2.21 -12.07
C GLN A 196 13.87 3.62 -12.50
N ALA A 197 12.53 3.85 -12.62
CA ALA A 197 12.01 5.17 -12.94
C ALA A 197 12.17 6.13 -11.74
N THR A 198 12.28 7.41 -12.04
CA THR A 198 12.25 8.46 -11.01
C THR A 198 10.89 8.47 -10.31
N ARG A 199 10.90 8.33 -9.00
CA ARG A 199 9.70 8.37 -8.18
C ARG A 199 9.15 9.79 -8.11
N ALA A 200 7.83 9.94 -8.32
CA ALA A 200 7.17 11.23 -8.30
C ALA A 200 6.97 11.79 -6.89
N ASP A 201 6.78 13.09 -6.80
CA ASP A 201 6.55 13.82 -5.57
C ASP A 201 5.14 13.57 -5.00
N ILE A 202 4.99 13.69 -3.67
CA ILE A 202 3.70 13.89 -3.02
C ILE A 202 3.56 15.39 -2.71
N LEU A 203 2.46 15.97 -3.20
CA LEU A 203 2.17 17.40 -3.09
C LEU A 203 1.12 17.65 -2.01
N GLY A 204 1.23 18.77 -1.32
CA GLY A 204 0.24 19.27 -0.38
C GLY A 204 -0.74 20.24 -1.00
N ALA A 205 -1.51 20.90 -0.16
CA ALA A 205 -2.48 21.93 -0.55
C ALA A 205 -1.79 23.02 -1.38
N GLY A 206 -2.37 23.32 -2.56
CA GLY A 206 -1.81 24.34 -3.44
C GLY A 206 -0.57 23.91 -4.25
N GLY A 207 -0.20 22.63 -4.23
CA GLY A 207 0.93 22.09 -5.00
C GLY A 207 2.28 22.24 -4.31
N GLU A 208 2.31 22.50 -3.01
CA GLU A 208 3.53 22.50 -2.21
C GLU A 208 4.13 21.10 -2.13
N VAL A 209 5.45 20.98 -2.35
CA VAL A 209 6.13 19.68 -2.32
C VAL A 209 6.32 19.20 -0.88
N ILE A 210 5.67 18.09 -0.55
CA ILE A 210 5.80 17.44 0.77
C ILE A 210 6.86 16.34 0.71
N VAL A 211 6.70 15.36 -0.18
CA VAL A 211 7.67 14.28 -0.34
C VAL A 211 8.35 14.43 -1.68
N THR A 212 9.67 14.40 -1.66
CA THR A 212 10.52 14.46 -2.86
C THR A 212 11.82 13.70 -2.59
N GLU A 213 12.56 13.40 -3.64
CA GLU A 213 13.91 12.85 -3.50
C GLU A 213 14.80 13.80 -2.69
N ARG A 214 15.39 13.28 -1.63
CA ARG A 214 16.31 14.00 -0.75
C ARG A 214 17.58 13.20 -0.56
N PRO A 215 18.75 13.86 -0.42
CA PRO A 215 20.01 13.18 -0.20
C PRO A 215 20.00 12.43 1.13
N VAL A 216 20.49 11.20 1.07
CA VAL A 216 20.68 10.29 2.20
C VAL A 216 22.05 9.62 2.11
N TYR A 217 22.45 8.98 3.20
CA TYR A 217 23.61 8.10 3.23
C TYR A 217 23.15 6.69 3.60
N ARG A 218 23.39 5.72 2.74
CA ARG A 218 23.29 4.31 3.07
C ARG A 218 24.56 3.90 3.81
N VAL A 219 24.42 3.57 5.08
CA VAL A 219 25.54 3.24 5.97
C VAL A 219 25.52 1.74 6.23
N GLY A 220 26.66 1.08 6.02
CA GLY A 220 26.76 -0.37 6.18
C GLY A 220 28.19 -0.87 6.19
N ILE A 221 28.35 -2.19 6.20
CA ILE A 221 29.64 -2.88 6.11
C ILE A 221 29.85 -3.44 4.70
N ASP A 222 30.88 -2.96 4.02
CA ASP A 222 31.38 -3.54 2.78
C ASP A 222 32.41 -4.63 3.11
N LYS A 223 31.99 -5.90 2.96
CA LYS A 223 32.85 -7.06 3.28
C LYS A 223 34.07 -7.18 2.39
N THR A 224 34.13 -6.47 1.27
CA THR A 224 35.33 -6.42 0.42
C THR A 224 36.44 -5.53 0.99
N ARG A 225 36.12 -4.68 1.98
CA ARG A 225 37.00 -3.68 2.60
C ARG A 225 37.42 -4.01 4.03
N VAL A 226 37.10 -5.21 4.50
CA VAL A 226 37.44 -5.67 5.85
C VAL A 226 37.81 -7.15 5.82
N ASP A 227 38.72 -7.59 6.69
CA ASP A 227 39.00 -9.01 6.88
C ASP A 227 37.74 -9.73 7.38
N ALA A 228 37.42 -10.88 6.78
CA ALA A 228 36.21 -11.65 7.13
C ALA A 228 36.12 -12.01 8.63
N ALA A 229 37.27 -12.18 9.30
CA ALA A 229 37.30 -12.45 10.72
C ALA A 229 36.98 -11.21 11.58
N LEU A 230 37.20 -9.99 11.07
CA LEU A 230 36.96 -8.72 11.76
C LEU A 230 35.60 -8.11 11.42
N ALA A 231 34.96 -8.54 10.33
CA ALA A 231 33.71 -7.96 9.85
C ALA A 231 32.59 -7.91 10.91
N PRO A 232 32.35 -8.93 11.76
CA PRO A 232 31.35 -8.84 12.83
C PRO A 232 31.70 -7.84 13.93
N GLU A 233 33.01 -7.63 14.22
CA GLU A 233 33.47 -6.62 15.19
C GLU A 233 33.27 -5.22 14.63
N SER A 234 33.61 -5.00 13.37
CA SER A 234 33.32 -3.74 12.64
C SER A 234 31.84 -3.42 12.62
N ALA A 235 30.98 -4.44 12.38
CA ALA A 235 29.53 -4.30 12.41
C ALA A 235 29.02 -3.86 13.79
N THR A 236 29.56 -4.45 14.86
CA THR A 236 29.21 -4.06 16.24
C THR A 236 29.60 -2.61 16.52
N ALA A 237 30.83 -2.21 16.15
CA ALA A 237 31.29 -0.84 16.33
C ALA A 237 30.46 0.17 15.51
N LEU A 238 30.12 -0.17 14.26
CA LEU A 238 29.26 0.65 13.42
C LEU A 238 27.86 0.83 14.04
N ALA A 239 27.26 -0.26 14.51
CA ALA A 239 25.94 -0.26 15.14
C ALA A 239 25.85 0.66 16.34
N GLU A 240 26.92 0.73 17.17
CA GLU A 240 27.02 1.65 18.31
C GLU A 240 27.06 3.11 17.85
N VAL A 241 27.77 3.42 16.74
CA VAL A 241 27.89 4.77 16.20
C VAL A 241 26.55 5.24 15.63
N VAL A 242 25.84 4.40 14.90
CA VAL A 242 24.59 4.77 14.20
C VAL A 242 23.32 4.47 15.01
N GLY A 243 23.45 3.85 16.19
CA GLY A 243 22.33 3.64 17.12
C GLY A 243 21.38 2.50 16.70
N VAL A 244 21.89 1.44 16.04
CA VAL A 244 21.11 0.23 15.71
C VAL A 244 21.50 -0.96 16.60
N ASP A 245 20.76 -2.06 16.54
CA ASP A 245 21.08 -3.29 17.31
C ASP A 245 22.42 -3.89 16.87
N PRO A 246 23.46 -3.90 17.75
CA PRO A 246 24.78 -4.41 17.41
C PRO A 246 24.79 -5.91 17.13
N ALA A 247 24.01 -6.69 17.90
CA ALA A 247 23.98 -8.15 17.74
C ALA A 247 23.32 -8.54 16.42
N GLY A 248 22.19 -7.91 16.09
CA GLY A 248 21.48 -8.16 14.84
C GLY A 248 22.29 -7.74 13.61
N LEU A 249 23.03 -6.63 13.65
CA LEU A 249 23.88 -6.23 12.53
C LEU A 249 25.07 -7.20 12.37
N ALA A 250 25.74 -7.57 13.45
CA ALA A 250 26.86 -8.51 13.40
C ALA A 250 26.44 -9.89 12.84
N GLU A 251 25.25 -10.37 13.22
CA GLU A 251 24.69 -11.63 12.69
C GLU A 251 24.41 -11.53 11.19
N ARG A 252 23.79 -10.44 10.71
CA ARG A 252 23.56 -10.22 9.27
C ARG A 252 24.87 -10.19 8.48
N VAL A 253 25.89 -9.47 8.99
CA VAL A 253 27.21 -9.41 8.36
C VAL A 253 27.89 -10.77 8.32
N GLN A 254 27.75 -11.57 9.40
CA GLN A 254 28.32 -12.92 9.45
C GLN A 254 27.68 -13.85 8.39
N ASN A 255 26.36 -13.77 8.21
CA ASN A 255 25.60 -14.63 7.30
C ASN A 255 25.62 -14.17 5.83
N ALA A 256 26.02 -12.95 5.57
CA ALA A 256 26.08 -12.40 4.22
C ALA A 256 27.29 -12.96 3.44
N GLY A 257 27.17 -12.97 2.09
CA GLY A 257 28.25 -13.40 1.18
C GLY A 257 29.55 -12.60 1.36
N GLU A 258 30.66 -13.15 0.94
CA GLU A 258 32.01 -12.57 1.15
C GLU A 258 32.20 -11.20 0.50
N ARG A 259 31.44 -10.89 -0.54
CA ARG A 259 31.52 -9.63 -1.30
C ARG A 259 30.30 -8.72 -1.09
N ALA A 260 29.47 -9.02 -0.11
CA ALA A 260 28.23 -8.27 0.14
C ALA A 260 28.54 -6.93 0.82
N PHE A 261 27.74 -5.91 0.44
CA PHE A 261 27.49 -4.75 1.26
C PHE A 261 26.28 -5.06 2.16
N VAL A 262 26.43 -4.90 3.48
CA VAL A 262 25.36 -5.18 4.45
C VAL A 262 24.92 -3.87 5.07
N ASP A 263 23.74 -3.40 4.68
CA ASP A 263 23.12 -2.16 5.19
C ASP A 263 22.90 -2.23 6.70
N ALA A 264 23.32 -1.20 7.42
CA ALA A 264 22.99 -0.98 8.82
C ALA A 264 21.78 -0.05 8.97
N ILE A 265 21.82 1.11 8.32
CA ILE A 265 20.79 2.15 8.36
C ILE A 265 20.95 3.12 7.20
N THR A 266 19.83 3.72 6.76
CA THR A 266 19.82 4.89 5.88
C THR A 266 19.60 6.15 6.71
N LEU A 267 20.54 7.10 6.64
CA LEU A 267 20.52 8.38 7.38
C LEU A 267 20.24 9.54 6.43
N ARG A 268 19.46 10.53 6.86
CA ARG A 268 19.36 11.81 6.16
C ARG A 268 20.72 12.52 6.21
N GLU A 269 21.02 13.35 5.22
CA GLU A 269 22.28 14.08 5.15
C GLU A 269 22.61 14.81 6.45
N ALA A 270 21.63 15.52 7.05
CA ALA A 270 21.82 16.25 8.30
C ALA A 270 22.14 15.34 9.50
N ASP A 271 21.60 14.12 9.53
CA ASP A 271 21.82 13.15 10.60
C ASP A 271 23.15 12.41 10.40
N ALA A 272 23.55 12.18 9.15
CA ALA A 272 24.80 11.50 8.79
C ALA A 272 26.02 12.41 9.00
N ALA A 273 25.93 13.68 8.65
CA ALA A 273 27.06 14.63 8.64
C ALA A 273 27.93 14.61 9.93
N PRO A 274 27.37 14.59 11.16
CA PRO A 274 28.18 14.51 12.38
C PRO A 274 28.81 13.14 12.62
N LEU A 275 28.38 12.08 11.93
CA LEU A 275 28.80 10.69 12.13
C LEU A 275 29.81 10.22 11.09
N LEU A 276 29.91 10.88 9.91
CA LEU A 276 30.73 10.41 8.78
C LEU A 276 32.16 10.10 9.18
N ALA A 277 32.82 11.00 9.93
CA ALA A 277 34.20 10.77 10.37
C ALA A 277 34.37 9.56 11.33
N GLN A 278 33.34 9.25 12.10
CA GLN A 278 33.35 8.09 12.99
C GLN A 278 33.11 6.80 12.22
N ILE A 279 32.22 6.84 11.21
CA ILE A 279 31.94 5.72 10.30
C ILE A 279 33.19 5.38 9.50
N GLU A 280 33.86 6.37 8.88
CA GLU A 280 35.09 6.19 8.10
C GLU A 280 36.26 5.63 8.92
N ALA A 281 36.26 5.81 10.22
CA ALA A 281 37.29 5.29 11.12
C ALA A 281 37.15 3.78 11.41
N ILE A 282 36.00 3.16 11.04
CA ILE A 282 35.75 1.73 11.24
C ILE A 282 36.09 0.98 9.96
N GLU A 283 36.97 -0.02 10.06
CA GLU A 283 37.39 -0.83 8.91
C GLU A 283 36.20 -1.56 8.28
N GLY A 284 35.99 -1.38 6.97
CA GLY A 284 34.87 -1.93 6.23
C GLY A 284 33.56 -1.17 6.31
N ALA A 285 33.44 -0.18 7.24
CA ALA A 285 32.26 0.67 7.25
C ALA A 285 32.31 1.69 6.12
N VAL A 286 31.19 1.88 5.46
CA VAL A 286 31.02 2.80 4.33
C VAL A 286 29.71 3.56 4.48
N ALA A 287 29.74 4.86 4.14
CA ALA A 287 28.56 5.69 3.96
C ALA A 287 28.46 6.02 2.44
N ILE A 288 27.48 5.46 1.77
CA ILE A 288 27.26 5.64 0.33
C ILE A 288 26.21 6.75 0.15
N GLU A 289 26.56 7.77 -0.63
CA GLU A 289 25.62 8.83 -1.01
C GLU A 289 24.52 8.22 -1.89
N ASP A 290 23.27 8.56 -1.59
CA ASP A 290 22.08 8.08 -2.28
C ASP A 290 20.95 9.12 -2.16
N THR A 291 19.81 8.88 -2.81
CA THR A 291 18.59 9.69 -2.67
C THR A 291 17.43 8.82 -2.26
N LEU A 292 16.48 9.39 -1.50
CA LEU A 292 15.28 8.68 -1.11
C LEU A 292 14.08 9.65 -1.06
N ALA A 293 12.91 9.19 -1.47
CA ALA A 293 11.68 9.98 -1.41
C ALA A 293 11.24 10.19 0.05
N LEU A 294 11.50 11.38 0.59
CA LEU A 294 11.34 11.69 2.02
C LEU A 294 10.50 12.95 2.23
N ALA A 295 9.69 12.94 3.30
CA ALA A 295 9.02 14.12 3.86
C ALA A 295 10.02 15.14 4.44
N PRO A 296 9.61 16.40 4.77
CA PRO A 296 10.52 17.43 5.30
C PRO A 296 11.25 16.99 6.56
N THR A 297 10.56 16.33 7.48
CA THR A 297 11.15 15.75 8.69
C THR A 297 10.85 14.26 8.77
N ARG A 298 11.48 13.54 9.71
CA ARG A 298 11.26 12.12 9.92
C ARG A 298 9.83 11.81 10.37
N ASP A 299 9.22 12.72 11.11
CA ASP A 299 7.94 12.50 11.77
C ASP A 299 6.75 13.13 11.02
N PHE A 300 7.04 14.03 10.04
CA PHE A 300 6.02 14.76 9.31
C PHE A 300 5.01 13.83 8.63
N ALA A 301 3.78 13.86 9.10
CA ALA A 301 2.63 13.06 8.63
C ALA A 301 2.96 11.56 8.40
N ARG A 302 3.96 11.05 9.12
CA ARG A 302 4.55 9.72 8.88
C ARG A 302 3.54 8.58 8.85
N PRO A 303 2.55 8.48 9.77
CA PRO A 303 1.56 7.41 9.74
C PRO A 303 0.66 7.45 8.50
N ILE A 304 0.55 8.61 7.85
CA ILE A 304 -0.28 8.83 6.66
C ILE A 304 0.56 8.67 5.40
N LEU A 305 1.64 9.43 5.27
CA LEU A 305 2.52 9.40 4.10
C LEU A 305 3.19 8.04 3.94
N GLY A 306 3.55 7.41 5.06
CA GLY A 306 4.26 6.15 5.06
C GLY A 306 5.76 6.30 4.77
N THR A 307 6.36 5.21 4.33
CA THR A 307 7.80 5.10 4.05
C THR A 307 8.06 4.43 2.73
N VAL A 308 9.24 4.67 2.17
CA VAL A 308 9.81 3.95 1.03
C VAL A 308 11.04 3.16 1.48
N GLY A 309 11.39 2.14 0.74
CA GLY A 309 12.58 1.32 0.97
C GLY A 309 12.67 0.19 -0.03
N ASP A 310 13.70 -0.67 0.14
CA ASP A 310 13.92 -1.82 -0.74
C ASP A 310 12.70 -2.76 -0.74
N ALA A 311 12.34 -3.26 -1.92
CA ALA A 311 11.23 -4.18 -2.11
C ALA A 311 11.41 -5.46 -1.29
N THR A 312 10.39 -5.84 -0.53
CA THR A 312 10.37 -7.11 0.19
C THR A 312 10.06 -8.27 -0.75
N ALA A 313 10.44 -9.50 -0.37
CA ALA A 313 10.14 -10.69 -1.16
C ALA A 313 8.63 -10.86 -1.42
N GLU A 314 7.78 -10.49 -0.46
CA GLU A 314 6.32 -10.53 -0.58
C GLU A 314 5.83 -9.54 -1.66
N LEU A 315 6.33 -8.29 -1.64
CA LEU A 315 5.96 -7.28 -2.64
C LEU A 315 6.43 -7.67 -4.05
N VAL A 316 7.59 -8.31 -4.16
CA VAL A 316 8.10 -8.84 -5.43
C VAL A 316 7.16 -9.93 -5.94
N GLU A 317 6.77 -10.91 -5.10
CA GLU A 317 5.88 -12.00 -5.48
C GLU A 317 4.47 -11.50 -5.85
N GLU A 318 3.91 -10.58 -5.06
CA GLU A 318 2.56 -10.04 -5.27
C GLU A 318 2.46 -9.09 -6.48
N SER A 319 3.59 -8.53 -6.92
CA SER A 319 3.61 -7.50 -7.98
C SER A 319 3.37 -8.06 -9.39
N GLY A 320 3.49 -9.38 -9.58
CA GLY A 320 3.41 -10.02 -10.91
C GLY A 320 4.53 -9.58 -11.86
N GLY A 321 5.73 -9.27 -11.33
CA GLY A 321 6.91 -8.84 -12.12
C GLY A 321 7.12 -7.32 -12.20
N ARG A 322 6.13 -6.51 -11.86
CA ARG A 322 6.26 -5.04 -11.85
C ARG A 322 7.39 -4.56 -10.93
N ILE A 323 7.56 -5.22 -9.79
CA ILE A 323 8.60 -4.95 -8.78
C ILE A 323 9.60 -6.10 -8.79
N VAL A 324 10.88 -5.77 -8.76
CA VAL A 324 11.96 -6.77 -8.63
C VAL A 324 12.82 -6.50 -7.40
N ALA A 325 13.61 -7.48 -7.01
CA ALA A 325 14.53 -7.32 -5.88
C ALA A 325 15.54 -6.19 -6.17
N GLY A 326 15.66 -5.25 -5.24
CA GLY A 326 16.50 -4.06 -5.36
C GLY A 326 15.76 -2.80 -5.82
N ASP A 327 14.47 -2.90 -6.23
CA ASP A 327 13.65 -1.71 -6.47
C ASP A 327 13.33 -1.01 -5.14
N VAL A 328 13.28 0.33 -5.16
CA VAL A 328 12.79 1.15 -4.04
C VAL A 328 11.30 1.41 -4.25
N VAL A 329 10.48 0.94 -3.31
CA VAL A 329 9.02 0.97 -3.39
C VAL A 329 8.38 1.58 -2.14
N GLY A 330 7.10 1.90 -2.21
CA GLY A 330 6.31 2.29 -1.04
C GLY A 330 6.05 1.11 -0.12
N LEU A 331 6.46 1.23 1.16
CA LEU A 331 6.33 0.16 2.16
C LEU A 331 5.09 0.35 3.05
N SER A 332 4.58 1.57 3.18
CA SER A 332 3.42 1.87 4.03
C SER A 332 2.73 3.18 3.60
N GLY A 333 1.53 3.44 4.17
CA GLY A 333 0.78 4.67 3.98
C GLY A 333 0.46 4.99 2.52
N LEU A 334 0.41 6.30 2.17
CA LEU A 334 0.17 6.75 0.81
C LEU A 334 1.26 6.32 -0.16
N GLN A 335 2.51 6.19 0.31
CA GLN A 335 3.61 5.68 -0.50
C GLN A 335 3.34 4.27 -1.04
N ALA A 336 2.81 3.38 -0.20
CA ALA A 336 2.45 2.03 -0.61
C ALA A 336 1.13 2.00 -1.39
N GLN A 337 0.11 2.72 -0.91
CA GLN A 337 -1.22 2.71 -1.54
C GLN A 337 -1.20 3.22 -2.99
N TYR A 338 -0.33 4.19 -3.29
CA TYR A 338 -0.20 4.82 -4.59
C TYR A 338 1.15 4.49 -5.27
N ASP A 339 1.78 3.37 -4.87
CA ASP A 339 3.11 3.01 -5.35
C ASP A 339 3.18 2.89 -6.88
N ALA A 340 2.19 2.28 -7.51
CA ALA A 340 2.13 2.16 -8.98
C ALA A 340 2.07 3.53 -9.70
N GLN A 341 1.40 4.53 -9.11
CA GLN A 341 1.35 5.88 -9.64
C GLN A 341 2.67 6.64 -9.42
N LEU A 342 3.20 6.53 -8.19
CA LEU A 342 4.39 7.27 -7.76
C LEU A 342 5.67 6.68 -8.34
N GLY A 343 5.78 5.36 -8.45
CA GLY A 343 6.98 4.64 -8.87
C GLY A 343 7.28 4.73 -10.37
N GLY A 344 6.26 5.05 -11.19
CA GLY A 344 6.41 5.09 -12.64
C GLY A 344 6.62 3.71 -13.28
N THR A 345 7.17 3.71 -14.49
CA THR A 345 7.47 2.47 -15.24
C THR A 345 8.97 2.39 -15.49
N SER A 346 9.59 1.30 -15.08
CA SER A 346 11.04 1.09 -15.26
C SER A 346 11.42 1.00 -16.73
N GLY A 347 12.60 1.52 -17.05
CA GLY A 347 13.25 1.29 -18.33
C GLY A 347 13.80 -0.12 -18.42
N LEU A 348 13.86 -0.65 -19.63
CA LEU A 348 14.39 -1.98 -19.95
C LEU A 348 15.34 -1.87 -21.12
N THR A 349 16.49 -2.52 -21.02
CA THR A 349 17.46 -2.59 -22.11
C THR A 349 17.90 -4.04 -22.27
N VAL A 350 17.77 -4.58 -23.49
CA VAL A 350 18.31 -5.90 -23.83
C VAL A 350 19.56 -5.68 -24.69
N GLU A 351 20.67 -6.21 -24.22
CA GLU A 351 21.97 -6.14 -24.90
C GLU A 351 22.42 -7.51 -25.41
N LEU A 352 23.00 -7.51 -26.56
CA LEU A 352 23.76 -8.64 -27.06
C LEU A 352 25.21 -8.51 -26.56
N VAL A 353 25.61 -9.44 -25.70
CA VAL A 353 26.95 -9.49 -25.13
C VAL A 353 27.80 -10.45 -26.00
N PRO A 354 28.84 -9.95 -26.67
CA PRO A 354 29.70 -10.79 -27.49
C PRO A 354 30.48 -11.77 -26.63
N PRO A 355 30.95 -12.93 -27.22
CA PRO A 355 31.72 -13.89 -26.48
C PRO A 355 33.06 -13.28 -26.02
N GLU A 356 33.52 -13.65 -24.83
CA GLU A 356 34.83 -13.27 -24.36
C GLU A 356 35.90 -13.86 -25.32
N PRO A 357 36.93 -13.08 -25.69
CA PRO A 357 38.00 -13.61 -26.50
C PRO A 357 38.68 -14.79 -25.78
N SER A 358 38.55 -15.99 -26.34
CA SER A 358 39.18 -17.21 -25.81
C SER A 358 40.70 -17.12 -25.96
N GLY A 359 41.33 -16.49 -24.97
CA GLY A 359 42.78 -16.53 -24.82
C GLY A 359 43.19 -17.93 -24.37
N ASP A 360 43.73 -18.74 -25.28
CA ASP A 360 44.42 -19.99 -24.91
C ASP A 360 45.65 -19.65 -24.05
N PRO A 361 45.64 -19.92 -22.72
CA PRO A 361 46.77 -19.59 -21.84
C PRO A 361 48.01 -20.41 -22.12
N THR A 362 47.99 -21.32 -23.14
CA THR A 362 49.11 -22.16 -23.54
C THR A 362 49.78 -21.73 -24.83
N ALA A 363 49.32 -20.70 -25.53
CA ALA A 363 50.00 -20.13 -26.68
C ALA A 363 51.28 -19.45 -26.23
N THR A 364 52.39 -20.15 -26.33
CA THR A 364 53.74 -19.65 -26.06
C THR A 364 54.02 -18.47 -27.00
N ALA A 365 53.97 -17.27 -26.43
CA ALA A 365 54.23 -16.02 -27.15
C ALA A 365 55.60 -16.01 -27.77
N THR A 366 55.66 -16.26 -29.06
CA THR A 366 56.78 -15.82 -29.88
C THR A 366 56.52 -14.37 -30.27
N ALA A 367 57.04 -13.46 -29.43
CA ALA A 367 56.82 -12.04 -29.54
C ALA A 367 57.18 -11.50 -30.92
N SER A 368 56.23 -11.00 -31.65
CA SER A 368 56.40 -9.96 -32.66
C SER A 368 55.72 -8.69 -32.08
N PRO A 369 56.49 -7.59 -31.90
CA PRO A 369 55.93 -6.38 -31.34
C PRO A 369 55.22 -5.59 -32.45
N ALA A 370 53.93 -5.71 -32.62
CA ALA A 370 52.99 -4.78 -33.26
C ALA A 370 51.72 -5.49 -33.78
N ALA A 371 50.96 -6.07 -32.89
CA ALA A 371 49.52 -6.23 -33.11
C ALA A 371 48.85 -5.78 -31.79
N GLU A 372 48.15 -4.66 -31.81
CA GLU A 372 47.21 -4.32 -30.76
C GLU A 372 46.21 -5.47 -30.65
N GLU A 373 46.07 -6.07 -29.47
CA GLU A 373 44.97 -6.99 -29.21
C GLU A 373 43.69 -6.27 -29.60
N PRO A 374 42.78 -6.90 -30.37
CA PRO A 374 41.50 -6.27 -30.65
C PRO A 374 40.78 -5.99 -29.30
N ALA A 375 40.39 -4.75 -29.13
CA ALA A 375 39.57 -4.39 -27.96
C ALA A 375 38.35 -5.34 -27.89
N PRO A 376 37.94 -5.79 -26.70
CA PRO A 376 36.72 -6.57 -26.55
C PRO A 376 35.56 -5.83 -27.25
N ALA A 377 34.77 -6.55 -28.04
CA ALA A 377 33.61 -5.97 -28.70
C ALA A 377 32.64 -5.44 -27.63
N GLU A 378 32.17 -4.22 -27.83
CA GLU A 378 31.19 -3.61 -26.89
C GLU A 378 29.84 -4.30 -27.08
N PRO A 379 29.02 -4.44 -26.00
CA PRO A 379 27.65 -4.90 -26.10
C PRO A 379 26.81 -4.05 -27.07
N GLU A 380 25.92 -4.69 -27.81
CA GLU A 380 25.03 -4.04 -28.77
C GLU A 380 23.60 -4.02 -28.22
N VAL A 381 22.97 -2.85 -28.16
CA VAL A 381 21.57 -2.70 -27.71
C VAL A 381 20.62 -3.23 -28.79
N LEU A 382 19.86 -4.26 -28.45
CA LEU A 382 18.85 -4.86 -29.33
C LEU A 382 17.44 -4.28 -29.07
N PHE A 383 17.16 -3.90 -27.85
CA PHE A 383 15.90 -3.32 -27.44
C PHE A 383 16.14 -2.31 -26.31
N GLU A 384 15.41 -1.20 -26.37
CA GLU A 384 15.40 -0.20 -25.30
C GLU A 384 13.99 0.36 -25.11
N ARG A 385 13.53 0.38 -23.87
CA ARG A 385 12.36 1.13 -23.41
C ARG A 385 12.83 2.09 -22.33
N GLU A 386 12.73 3.39 -22.60
CA GLU A 386 13.11 4.41 -21.61
C GLU A 386 12.23 4.32 -20.35
N ALA A 387 12.82 4.63 -19.19
CA ALA A 387 12.09 4.74 -17.95
C ALA A 387 11.09 5.92 -18.02
N ALA A 388 9.84 5.68 -17.63
CA ALA A 388 8.84 6.74 -17.53
C ALA A 388 8.64 7.13 -16.05
N PRO A 389 8.88 8.40 -15.68
CA PRO A 389 8.75 8.85 -14.30
C PRO A 389 7.32 8.70 -13.79
N GLY A 390 7.17 8.56 -12.48
CA GLY A 390 5.88 8.50 -11.83
C GLY A 390 5.06 9.78 -12.00
N THR A 391 3.80 9.70 -11.62
CA THR A 391 2.88 10.86 -11.62
C THR A 391 2.72 11.38 -10.21
N PRO A 392 2.87 12.69 -9.95
CA PRO A 392 2.72 13.27 -8.63
C PRO A 392 1.36 12.97 -8.01
N LEU A 393 1.36 12.73 -6.69
CA LEU A 393 0.15 12.53 -5.89
C LEU A 393 -0.21 13.84 -5.20
N ALA A 394 -1.33 14.45 -5.59
CA ALA A 394 -1.84 15.65 -4.94
C ALA A 394 -2.62 15.27 -3.67
N THR A 395 -2.27 15.89 -2.53
CA THR A 395 -3.00 15.78 -1.26
C THR A 395 -3.53 17.14 -0.84
N THR A 396 -4.44 17.13 0.13
CA THR A 396 -4.99 18.35 0.73
C THR A 396 -4.22 18.83 1.97
N LEU A 397 -3.16 18.10 2.37
CA LEU A 397 -2.37 18.43 3.57
C LEU A 397 -1.71 19.81 3.44
N ASN A 398 -1.90 20.64 4.45
CA ASN A 398 -1.24 21.91 4.60
C ASN A 398 0.00 21.76 5.51
N VAL A 399 1.19 22.04 4.97
CA VAL A 399 2.46 21.79 5.67
C VAL A 399 2.56 22.57 6.99
N GLU A 400 2.07 23.80 7.03
CA GLU A 400 2.14 24.65 8.24
C GLU A 400 1.21 24.12 9.32
N LEU A 401 -0.05 23.81 8.99
CA LEU A 401 -1.02 23.27 9.94
C LEU A 401 -0.64 21.88 10.46
N GLN A 402 -0.13 21.02 9.56
CA GLN A 402 0.37 19.69 9.93
C GLN A 402 1.55 19.79 10.90
N SER A 403 2.55 20.61 10.56
CA SER A 403 3.75 20.81 11.42
C SER A 403 3.40 21.42 12.77
N ARG A 404 2.45 22.37 12.80
CA ARG A 404 1.95 22.98 14.04
C ARG A 404 1.27 21.92 14.91
N ALA A 405 0.38 21.11 14.33
CA ALA A 405 -0.30 20.03 15.06
C ALA A 405 0.71 19.04 15.67
N GLU A 406 1.68 18.61 14.88
CA GLU A 406 2.75 17.71 15.35
C GLU A 406 3.60 18.33 16.46
N GLY A 407 3.97 19.59 16.29
CA GLY A 407 4.73 20.31 17.31
C GLY A 407 3.99 20.42 18.65
N LEU A 408 2.66 20.59 18.62
CA LEU A 408 1.84 20.61 19.84
C LEU A 408 1.69 19.23 20.48
N LEU A 409 1.77 18.16 19.69
CA LEU A 409 1.66 16.79 20.19
C LEU A 409 3.00 16.17 20.60
N ALA A 410 4.13 16.79 20.26
CA ALA A 410 5.46 16.19 20.40
C ALA A 410 5.78 15.67 21.81
N ASP A 411 5.31 16.38 22.85
CA ASP A 411 5.54 16.04 24.26
C ASP A 411 4.31 15.37 24.92
N VAL A 412 3.27 15.02 24.16
CA VAL A 412 2.07 14.35 24.68
C VAL A 412 2.33 12.84 24.75
N ALA A 413 2.58 12.33 25.96
CA ALA A 413 2.97 10.94 26.17
C ALA A 413 1.90 9.89 25.78
N PRO A 414 0.58 10.07 26.08
CA PRO A 414 -0.46 9.16 25.59
C PRO A 414 -0.67 9.27 24.07
N ALA A 415 -1.30 8.27 23.46
CA ALA A 415 -1.78 8.38 22.09
C ALA A 415 -2.67 9.61 21.95
N SER A 416 -2.41 10.43 20.94
CA SER A 416 -3.07 11.72 20.76
C SER A 416 -3.17 12.11 19.30
N ALA A 417 -4.08 13.03 19.00
CA ALA A 417 -4.25 13.50 17.62
C ALA A 417 -4.83 14.91 17.57
N ILE A 418 -4.46 15.63 16.51
CA ILE A 418 -5.11 16.87 16.06
C ILE A 418 -5.45 16.70 14.59
N VAL A 419 -6.74 16.85 14.26
CA VAL A 419 -7.24 16.81 12.88
C VAL A 419 -7.92 18.12 12.55
N ALA A 420 -7.56 18.70 11.39
CA ALA A 420 -8.15 19.93 10.88
C ALA A 420 -8.73 19.70 9.49
N ILE A 421 -9.99 20.12 9.29
CA ILE A 421 -10.72 20.03 8.03
C ILE A 421 -11.17 21.42 7.61
N GLN A 422 -11.12 21.71 6.31
CA GLN A 422 -11.74 22.88 5.71
C GLN A 422 -13.21 22.59 5.39
N PRO A 423 -14.17 23.17 6.13
CA PRO A 423 -15.60 22.88 5.95
C PRO A 423 -16.12 23.12 4.54
N SER A 424 -15.69 24.19 3.88
CA SER A 424 -16.16 24.58 2.56
C SER A 424 -15.83 23.58 1.45
N THR A 425 -14.78 22.75 1.63
CA THR A 425 -14.27 21.82 0.61
C THR A 425 -14.26 20.37 1.06
N GLY A 426 -14.28 20.08 2.36
CA GLY A 426 -14.02 18.77 2.94
C GLY A 426 -12.54 18.40 3.01
N ALA A 427 -11.63 19.29 2.59
CA ALA A 427 -10.20 19.02 2.57
C ALA A 427 -9.64 18.79 3.98
N VAL A 428 -8.97 17.66 4.19
CA VAL A 428 -8.22 17.37 5.41
C VAL A 428 -6.89 18.11 5.34
N LEU A 429 -6.79 19.22 6.07
CA LEU A 429 -5.63 20.09 6.06
C LEU A 429 -4.50 19.60 6.97
N ALA A 430 -4.86 18.91 8.05
CA ALA A 430 -3.92 18.27 8.97
C ALA A 430 -4.55 17.03 9.60
N ALA A 431 -3.72 16.00 9.82
CA ALA A 431 -4.11 14.78 10.53
C ALA A 431 -2.88 14.25 11.29
N ALA A 432 -2.52 14.97 12.35
CA ALA A 432 -1.34 14.68 13.15
C ALA A 432 -1.66 13.66 14.26
N SER A 433 -0.77 12.68 14.41
CA SER A 433 -0.79 11.71 15.50
C SER A 433 0.44 11.92 16.39
N GLY A 434 0.23 11.98 17.70
CA GLY A 434 1.30 12.11 18.67
C GLY A 434 2.13 10.83 18.84
N PRO A 435 3.34 10.95 19.44
CA PRO A 435 4.30 9.86 19.56
C PRO A 435 3.79 8.67 20.39
N GLY A 436 2.87 8.89 21.32
CA GLY A 436 2.27 7.83 22.14
C GLY A 436 1.48 6.79 21.35
N GLY A 437 1.13 7.06 20.07
CA GLY A 437 0.54 6.09 19.17
C GLY A 437 1.54 5.11 18.55
N GLU A 438 2.84 5.23 18.83
CA GLU A 438 3.91 4.33 18.37
C GLU A 438 3.90 4.07 16.86
N GLY A 439 3.56 5.09 16.06
CA GLY A 439 3.47 5.00 14.59
C GLY A 439 2.09 4.61 14.06
N TYR A 440 1.14 4.27 14.93
CA TYR A 440 -0.26 4.08 14.54
C TYR A 440 -0.92 5.42 14.19
N SER A 441 -1.73 5.45 13.14
CA SER A 441 -2.47 6.68 12.77
C SER A 441 -3.67 6.90 13.70
N THR A 442 -3.41 7.41 14.90
CA THR A 442 -4.45 7.76 15.86
C THR A 442 -5.46 8.74 15.25
N ALA A 443 -4.98 9.68 14.44
CA ALA A 443 -5.79 10.71 13.79
C ALA A 443 -6.87 10.13 12.86
N THR A 444 -6.55 9.12 12.05
CA THR A 444 -7.46 8.60 11.04
C THR A 444 -8.05 7.22 11.37
N LEU A 445 -7.34 6.39 12.13
CA LEU A 445 -7.71 5.00 12.40
C LEU A 445 -8.12 4.74 13.85
N GLY A 446 -7.94 5.71 14.75
CA GLY A 446 -8.31 5.58 16.16
C GLY A 446 -9.78 5.20 16.32
N GLN A 447 -10.08 4.33 17.28
CA GLN A 447 -11.42 3.83 17.56
C GLN A 447 -11.73 4.03 19.04
N TYR A 448 -12.24 5.21 19.38
CA TYR A 448 -12.44 5.64 20.75
C TYR A 448 -13.87 6.12 20.98
N ALA A 449 -14.40 5.95 22.19
CA ALA A 449 -15.67 6.56 22.57
C ALA A 449 -15.54 8.09 22.53
N PRO A 450 -16.36 8.81 21.75
CA PRO A 450 -16.27 10.27 21.61
C PRO A 450 -16.76 11.03 22.84
N GLY A 451 -17.42 10.36 23.77
CA GLY A 451 -18.00 10.98 24.95
C GLY A 451 -18.89 12.17 24.61
N SER A 452 -18.85 13.20 25.44
CA SER A 452 -19.73 14.35 25.30
C SER A 452 -19.57 15.17 24.01
N THR A 453 -18.56 14.93 23.16
CA THR A 453 -18.53 15.56 21.82
C THR A 453 -19.67 15.03 20.95
N PHE A 454 -20.10 13.79 21.16
CA PHE A 454 -21.25 13.19 20.49
C PHE A 454 -22.59 13.88 20.80
N LYS A 455 -22.67 14.70 21.86
CA LYS A 455 -23.88 15.48 22.16
C LYS A 455 -24.28 16.47 21.07
N VAL A 456 -23.35 16.82 20.17
CA VAL A 456 -23.69 17.55 18.94
C VAL A 456 -24.58 16.70 18.04
N VAL A 457 -24.26 15.41 17.88
CA VAL A 457 -25.07 14.43 17.15
C VAL A 457 -26.43 14.21 17.85
N THR A 458 -26.40 13.99 19.16
CA THR A 458 -27.62 13.78 19.94
C THR A 458 -28.52 15.01 19.89
N SER A 459 -27.96 16.22 19.92
CA SER A 459 -28.74 17.47 19.75
C SER A 459 -29.44 17.49 18.39
N LEU A 460 -28.81 17.08 17.30
CA LEU A 460 -29.46 16.99 15.99
C LEU A 460 -30.68 16.02 16.04
N ALA A 461 -30.51 14.85 16.67
CA ALA A 461 -31.60 13.90 16.82
C ALA A 461 -32.76 14.48 17.62
N LEU A 462 -32.48 15.21 18.73
CA LEU A 462 -33.50 15.88 19.53
C LEU A 462 -34.20 17.04 18.79
N LEU A 463 -33.45 17.84 18.00
CA LEU A 463 -34.03 18.87 17.14
C LEU A 463 -34.99 18.27 16.11
N ARG A 464 -34.66 17.16 15.49
CA ARG A 464 -35.52 16.41 14.56
C ARG A 464 -36.73 15.81 15.23
N ALA A 465 -36.64 15.48 16.53
CA ALA A 465 -37.76 15.05 17.35
C ALA A 465 -38.66 16.22 17.82
N GLY A 466 -38.33 17.46 17.44
CA GLY A 466 -39.15 18.65 17.67
C GLY A 466 -38.72 19.52 18.85
N LEU A 467 -37.59 19.26 19.50
CA LEU A 467 -37.02 20.18 20.49
C LEU A 467 -36.39 21.39 19.76
N THR A 468 -36.22 22.46 20.52
CA THR A 468 -35.50 23.69 20.13
C THR A 468 -34.39 23.97 21.13
N SER A 469 -33.48 24.90 20.83
CA SER A 469 -32.44 25.36 21.77
C SER A 469 -33.03 25.81 23.13
N ASP A 470 -34.24 26.38 23.12
CA ASP A 470 -34.95 26.90 24.30
C ASP A 470 -35.83 25.84 24.99
N SER A 471 -35.93 24.63 24.45
CA SER A 471 -36.72 23.57 25.06
C SER A 471 -36.17 23.22 26.43
N ALA A 472 -37.06 23.15 27.43
CA ALA A 472 -36.70 22.73 28.79
C ALA A 472 -36.33 21.25 28.81
N VAL A 473 -35.17 20.94 29.39
CA VAL A 473 -34.67 19.61 29.67
C VAL A 473 -34.24 19.51 31.13
N GLU A 474 -34.47 18.37 31.76
CA GLU A 474 -34.17 18.21 33.18
C GLU A 474 -32.76 17.68 33.40
N CYS A 475 -31.86 18.51 33.93
CA CYS A 475 -30.53 18.15 34.40
C CYS A 475 -30.58 17.72 35.86
N THR A 476 -30.68 16.42 36.10
CA THR A 476 -30.71 15.85 37.47
C THR A 476 -29.28 15.56 37.95
N PRO A 477 -29.04 15.46 39.27
CA PRO A 477 -27.73 14.99 39.77
C PRO A 477 -27.34 13.59 39.25
N THR A 478 -28.31 12.69 39.18
CA THR A 478 -28.20 11.34 38.62
C THR A 478 -29.42 10.97 37.79
N ALA A 479 -29.25 10.07 36.82
CA ALA A 479 -30.33 9.45 36.06
C ALA A 479 -30.15 7.92 36.10
N THR A 480 -31.25 7.18 36.31
CA THR A 480 -31.19 5.71 36.36
C THR A 480 -31.95 5.11 35.19
N VAL A 481 -31.30 4.27 34.40
CA VAL A 481 -31.89 3.51 33.30
C VAL A 481 -31.61 2.04 33.52
N ASP A 482 -32.63 1.21 33.57
CA ASP A 482 -32.56 -0.24 33.81
C ASP A 482 -31.69 -0.64 35.01
N GLY A 483 -31.73 0.16 36.09
CA GLY A 483 -30.96 -0.08 37.31
C GLY A 483 -29.50 0.38 37.29
N ARG A 484 -29.00 0.89 36.17
CA ARG A 484 -27.68 1.56 36.08
C ARG A 484 -27.85 3.05 36.35
N GLU A 485 -27.07 3.56 37.29
CA GLU A 485 -27.01 4.98 37.59
C GLU A 485 -25.94 5.66 36.70
N PHE A 486 -26.32 6.80 36.13
CA PHE A 486 -25.45 7.73 35.40
C PHE A 486 -25.38 9.04 36.16
N SER A 487 -24.24 9.69 36.16
CA SER A 487 -24.02 10.99 36.81
C SER A 487 -23.45 12.01 35.83
N ASN A 488 -23.50 13.28 36.23
CA ASN A 488 -22.70 14.33 35.62
C ASN A 488 -21.23 14.20 36.10
N TYR A 489 -20.29 14.91 35.45
CA TYR A 489 -18.88 14.90 35.89
C TYR A 489 -18.75 15.54 37.31
N SER A 490 -17.66 15.21 38.02
CA SER A 490 -17.50 15.42 39.46
C SER A 490 -17.59 16.89 39.93
N ASP A 491 -17.17 17.81 39.09
CA ASP A 491 -17.16 19.27 39.34
C ASP A 491 -18.25 20.01 38.52
N TYR A 492 -19.36 19.32 38.20
CA TYR A 492 -20.47 19.90 37.46
C TYR A 492 -21.08 21.10 38.21
N PRO A 493 -21.32 22.25 37.52
CA PRO A 493 -21.82 23.46 38.17
C PRO A 493 -23.19 23.22 38.81
N SER A 494 -23.28 23.38 40.13
CA SER A 494 -24.56 23.18 40.88
C SER A 494 -25.65 24.16 40.45
N GLY A 495 -25.30 25.31 39.89
CA GLY A 495 -26.26 26.29 39.37
C GLY A 495 -26.89 25.88 38.02
N ALA A 496 -26.34 24.85 37.34
CA ALA A 496 -26.87 24.31 36.09
C ALA A 496 -27.65 22.98 36.31
N ILE A 497 -27.99 22.64 37.55
CA ILE A 497 -28.86 21.51 37.90
C ILE A 497 -30.30 22.01 37.98
N GLY A 498 -31.25 21.20 37.47
CA GLY A 498 -32.68 21.48 37.45
C GLY A 498 -33.26 21.56 36.05
N ASP A 499 -34.38 22.27 35.90
CA ASP A 499 -34.96 22.58 34.60
C ASP A 499 -34.11 23.65 33.91
N ILE A 500 -33.42 23.28 32.88
CA ILE A 500 -32.57 24.15 32.07
C ILE A 500 -32.96 24.05 30.60
N THR A 501 -32.46 24.95 29.76
CA THR A 501 -32.67 24.85 28.32
C THR A 501 -31.75 23.82 27.69
N LEU A 502 -32.09 23.28 26.50
CA LEU A 502 -31.19 22.42 25.74
C LEU A 502 -29.84 23.13 25.45
N ARG A 503 -29.87 24.47 25.20
CA ARG A 503 -28.68 25.31 25.04
C ARG A 503 -27.76 25.25 26.27
N GLU A 504 -28.31 25.45 27.47
CA GLU A 504 -27.57 25.37 28.74
C GLU A 504 -27.05 23.95 29.01
N ALA A 505 -27.83 22.91 28.64
CA ALA A 505 -27.43 21.52 28.79
C ALA A 505 -26.23 21.18 27.88
N VAL A 506 -26.15 21.73 26.64
CA VAL A 506 -24.99 21.61 25.74
C VAL A 506 -23.82 22.43 26.29
N ALA A 507 -24.02 23.68 26.69
CA ALA A 507 -22.99 24.59 27.18
C ALA A 507 -22.22 23.99 28.38
N ASN A 508 -22.93 23.46 29.36
CA ASN A 508 -22.37 22.84 30.55
C ASN A 508 -22.15 21.31 30.40
N SER A 509 -22.51 20.74 29.26
CA SER A 509 -22.33 19.31 28.99
C SER A 509 -23.05 18.37 29.96
N CYS A 510 -24.31 18.69 30.39
CA CYS A 510 -25.08 17.87 31.30
C CYS A 510 -25.34 16.45 30.73
N ASN A 511 -24.84 15.39 31.38
CA ASN A 511 -25.07 14.01 30.95
C ASN A 511 -26.54 13.60 31.15
N THR A 512 -27.08 13.90 32.35
CA THR A 512 -28.41 13.45 32.75
C THR A 512 -29.51 14.12 31.94
N ALA A 513 -29.31 15.37 31.47
CA ALA A 513 -30.26 16.03 30.59
C ALA A 513 -30.46 15.30 29.28
N PHE A 514 -29.34 14.80 28.68
CA PHE A 514 -29.41 14.01 27.44
C PHE A 514 -29.98 12.60 27.70
N ILE A 515 -29.53 11.93 28.75
CA ILE A 515 -30.00 10.60 29.11
C ILE A 515 -31.53 10.61 29.40
N ASN A 516 -32.04 11.62 30.06
CA ASN A 516 -33.48 11.77 30.34
C ASN A 516 -34.30 11.96 29.05
N GLN A 517 -33.68 12.31 27.91
CA GLN A 517 -34.34 12.40 26.61
C GLN A 517 -34.28 11.09 25.80
N ASN A 518 -33.85 9.96 26.37
CA ASN A 518 -33.68 8.69 25.65
C ASN A 518 -35.00 8.17 25.00
N ALA A 519 -36.16 8.54 25.54
CA ALA A 519 -37.44 8.19 24.96
C ALA A 519 -37.90 9.15 23.83
N VAL A 520 -37.23 10.30 23.68
CA VAL A 520 -37.57 11.32 22.67
C VAL A 520 -36.82 11.05 21.37
N ALA A 521 -35.54 10.68 21.43
CA ALA A 521 -34.74 10.26 20.30
C ALA A 521 -34.28 8.81 20.50
N ASP A 522 -34.79 7.89 19.71
CA ASP A 522 -34.40 6.48 19.73
C ASP A 522 -33.04 6.24 19.10
N GLN A 523 -32.52 5.03 19.21
CA GLN A 523 -31.17 4.68 18.69
C GLN A 523 -31.06 4.86 17.19
N ALA A 524 -32.11 4.53 16.42
CA ALA A 524 -32.13 4.71 14.98
C ALA A 524 -32.06 6.20 14.60
N SER A 525 -32.69 7.08 15.35
CA SER A 525 -32.62 8.54 15.20
C SER A 525 -31.22 9.07 15.49
N LEU A 526 -30.50 8.51 16.49
CA LEU A 526 -29.10 8.85 16.76
C LEU A 526 -28.19 8.42 15.60
N ALA A 527 -28.34 7.19 15.11
CA ALA A 527 -27.54 6.69 13.98
C ALA A 527 -27.79 7.52 12.71
N GLN A 528 -29.04 7.92 12.44
CA GLN A 528 -29.39 8.77 11.32
C GLN A 528 -28.80 10.19 11.47
N ALA A 529 -28.86 10.77 12.65
CA ALA A 529 -28.25 12.06 12.93
C ALA A 529 -26.71 12.01 12.77
N ALA A 530 -26.08 10.94 13.24
CA ALA A 530 -24.65 10.69 13.06
C ALA A 530 -24.27 10.65 11.57
N ALA A 531 -24.97 9.85 10.78
CA ALA A 531 -24.74 9.75 9.34
C ALA A 531 -24.92 11.11 8.63
N SER A 532 -25.90 11.92 9.07
CA SER A 532 -26.14 13.27 8.53
C SER A 532 -24.99 14.24 8.82
N LEU A 533 -24.19 13.97 9.85
CA LEU A 533 -23.00 14.73 10.21
C LEU A 533 -21.69 14.07 9.71
N GLY A 534 -21.81 13.00 8.90
CA GLY A 534 -20.66 12.30 8.32
C GLY A 534 -20.04 11.23 9.22
N LEU A 535 -20.60 10.97 10.42
CA LEU A 535 -20.10 9.96 11.33
C LEU A 535 -20.72 8.58 10.99
N GLY A 536 -19.89 7.57 10.81
CA GLY A 536 -20.33 6.21 10.44
C GLY A 536 -20.65 6.04 8.95
N ALA A 537 -20.36 7.04 8.13
CA ALA A 537 -20.53 6.97 6.68
C ALA A 537 -19.25 6.43 6.00
N GLU A 538 -19.43 5.74 4.88
CA GLU A 538 -18.32 5.25 4.07
C GLU A 538 -17.96 6.29 3.01
N TYR A 539 -16.84 6.97 3.20
CA TYR A 539 -16.28 7.91 2.23
C TYR A 539 -14.91 7.46 1.72
N GLN A 540 -14.61 7.80 0.48
CA GLN A 540 -13.29 7.62 -0.09
C GLN A 540 -12.40 8.81 0.34
N VAL A 541 -11.76 8.69 1.49
CA VAL A 541 -10.87 9.74 2.02
C VAL A 541 -9.58 9.85 1.19
N GLY A 542 -9.21 8.79 0.47
CA GLY A 542 -7.94 8.68 -0.26
C GLY A 542 -6.79 8.14 0.59
N ALA A 543 -7.02 7.91 1.88
CA ALA A 543 -6.11 7.26 2.81
C ALA A 543 -6.90 6.32 3.73
N PRO A 544 -6.28 5.34 4.39
CA PRO A 544 -6.96 4.49 5.37
C PRO A 544 -7.59 5.33 6.50
N ALA A 545 -8.88 5.18 6.70
CA ALA A 545 -9.64 5.95 7.69
C ALA A 545 -10.77 5.14 8.32
N PHE A 546 -11.03 5.41 9.59
CA PHE A 546 -12.20 4.95 10.32
C PHE A 546 -13.11 6.14 10.62
N LEU A 547 -14.28 6.20 9.99
CA LEU A 547 -15.20 7.34 10.14
C LEU A 547 -16.27 7.12 11.22
N GLY A 548 -16.02 6.17 12.12
CA GLY A 548 -16.86 5.91 13.28
C GLY A 548 -17.87 4.80 13.08
N THR A 549 -18.47 4.40 14.19
CA THR A 549 -19.58 3.45 14.24
C THR A 549 -20.59 3.91 15.28
N VAL A 550 -21.88 3.97 14.88
CA VAL A 550 -23.00 4.21 15.77
C VAL A 550 -23.97 3.04 15.59
N PRO A 551 -24.23 2.22 16.61
CA PRO A 551 -25.17 1.12 16.49
C PRO A 551 -26.54 1.59 15.99
N ALA A 552 -27.13 0.88 15.05
CA ALA A 552 -28.45 1.19 14.53
C ALA A 552 -29.56 0.80 15.52
N GLU A 553 -29.29 -0.17 16.41
CA GLU A 553 -30.18 -0.70 17.40
C GLU A 553 -29.49 -0.75 18.76
N ALA A 554 -30.10 -0.24 19.79
CA ALA A 554 -29.73 -0.39 21.19
C ALA A 554 -30.93 -0.03 22.08
N ASP A 555 -31.06 -0.71 23.19
CA ASP A 555 -32.16 -0.49 24.15
C ASP A 555 -31.60 -0.18 25.54
N GLY A 556 -32.44 0.39 26.39
CA GLY A 556 -32.20 0.57 27.81
C GLY A 556 -30.84 1.26 28.10
N THR A 557 -30.02 0.61 28.90
CA THR A 557 -28.73 1.17 29.34
C THR A 557 -27.77 1.43 28.18
N ALA A 558 -27.78 0.59 27.15
CA ALA A 558 -26.90 0.76 25.98
C ALA A 558 -27.30 2.00 25.17
N HIS A 559 -28.60 2.20 24.95
CA HIS A 559 -29.09 3.40 24.28
C HIS A 559 -28.81 4.67 25.14
N ALA A 560 -29.03 4.61 26.46
CA ALA A 560 -28.71 5.72 27.36
C ALA A 560 -27.22 6.11 27.31
N ALA A 561 -26.33 5.15 27.23
CA ALA A 561 -24.89 5.39 27.03
C ALA A 561 -24.61 6.04 25.66
N SER A 562 -25.28 5.58 24.60
CA SER A 562 -25.15 6.16 23.25
C SER A 562 -25.57 7.64 23.22
N MET A 563 -26.58 8.04 23.99
CA MET A 563 -27.03 9.46 24.10
C MET A 563 -25.89 10.42 24.49
N ILE A 564 -24.87 9.93 25.16
CA ILE A 564 -23.72 10.72 25.62
C ILE A 564 -22.37 10.28 24.96
N GLY A 565 -22.45 9.53 23.86
CA GLY A 565 -21.29 9.09 23.08
C GLY A 565 -20.39 8.08 23.79
N GLN A 566 -21.02 7.19 24.58
CA GLN A 566 -20.34 6.07 25.25
C GLN A 566 -20.96 4.74 24.83
N GLY A 567 -20.54 3.65 25.46
CA GLY A 567 -20.96 2.30 25.10
C GLY A 567 -20.30 1.83 23.81
N GLU A 568 -21.09 1.48 22.80
CA GLU A 568 -20.62 0.96 21.52
C GLU A 568 -20.41 2.04 20.44
N VAL A 569 -20.60 3.32 20.79
CA VAL A 569 -20.31 4.44 19.89
C VAL A 569 -18.81 4.66 19.84
N LEU A 570 -18.22 4.53 18.64
CA LEU A 570 -16.80 4.72 18.39
C LEU A 570 -16.58 5.77 17.30
N ALA A 571 -15.53 6.56 17.43
CA ALA A 571 -15.12 7.57 16.45
C ALA A 571 -13.61 7.71 16.42
N SER A 572 -13.07 8.06 15.25
CA SER A 572 -11.71 8.59 15.13
C SER A 572 -11.70 10.12 15.33
N PRO A 573 -10.54 10.72 15.58
CA PRO A 573 -10.40 12.17 15.53
C PRO A 573 -10.84 12.78 14.19
N LEU A 574 -10.55 12.11 13.06
CA LEU A 574 -11.03 12.50 11.73
C LEU A 574 -12.57 12.49 11.66
N ALA A 575 -13.20 11.47 12.19
CA ALA A 575 -14.67 11.38 12.22
C ALA A 575 -15.31 12.51 13.03
N MET A 576 -14.71 12.87 14.17
CA MET A 576 -15.22 13.96 15.00
C MET A 576 -14.91 15.35 14.42
N ALA A 577 -13.79 15.51 13.69
CA ALA A 577 -13.52 16.69 12.89
C ALA A 577 -14.53 16.85 11.74
N THR A 578 -14.95 15.73 11.12
CA THR A 578 -15.99 15.71 10.07
C THR A 578 -17.35 16.14 10.61
N VAL A 579 -17.72 15.72 11.82
CA VAL A 579 -18.92 16.21 12.51
C VAL A 579 -18.87 17.73 12.67
N ALA A 580 -17.76 18.27 13.18
CA ALA A 580 -17.58 19.71 13.34
C ALA A 580 -17.60 20.45 11.99
N ALA A 581 -16.95 19.88 10.95
CA ALA A 581 -16.94 20.45 9.60
C ALA A 581 -18.35 20.50 9.00
N SER A 582 -19.15 19.44 9.16
CA SER A 582 -20.53 19.41 8.67
C SER A 582 -21.42 20.48 9.34
N VAL A 583 -21.25 20.68 10.66
CA VAL A 583 -21.92 21.76 11.38
C VAL A 583 -21.49 23.13 10.85
N ALA A 584 -20.20 23.37 10.66
CA ALA A 584 -19.69 24.64 10.15
C ALA A 584 -20.12 24.92 8.70
N ALA A 585 -20.09 23.91 7.84
CA ALA A 585 -20.47 24.02 6.43
C ALA A 585 -21.96 24.25 6.20
N GLY A 586 -22.83 23.84 7.14
CA GLY A 586 -24.27 23.90 6.94
C GLY A 586 -24.84 22.74 6.10
N HIS A 587 -24.05 21.73 5.82
CA HIS A 587 -24.40 20.52 5.08
C HIS A 587 -23.44 19.38 5.45
N THR A 588 -23.77 18.15 5.08
CA THR A 588 -22.90 16.99 5.30
C THR A 588 -21.58 17.16 4.52
N VAL A 589 -20.45 17.03 5.20
CA VAL A 589 -19.11 17.08 4.62
C VAL A 589 -18.55 15.68 4.46
N ALA A 590 -17.98 15.36 3.30
CA ALA A 590 -17.15 14.18 3.10
C ALA A 590 -15.67 14.58 3.21
N PRO A 591 -14.92 14.05 4.19
CA PRO A 591 -13.51 14.38 4.32
C PRO A 591 -12.72 13.79 3.14
N THR A 592 -11.80 14.57 2.57
CA THR A 592 -10.90 14.13 1.50
C THR A 592 -9.47 14.50 1.81
N MET A 593 -8.54 13.59 1.53
CA MET A 593 -7.10 13.79 1.71
C MET A 593 -6.34 13.69 0.41
N VAL A 594 -6.83 12.92 -0.56
CA VAL A 594 -6.24 12.78 -1.89
C VAL A 594 -7.27 13.19 -2.94
N ASP A 595 -6.87 14.03 -3.87
CA ASP A 595 -7.70 14.45 -4.99
C ASP A 595 -7.84 13.32 -6.05
N PRO A 596 -9.02 13.12 -6.69
CA PRO A 596 -10.21 13.96 -6.62
C PRO A 596 -11.03 13.72 -5.35
N ALA A 597 -11.58 14.83 -4.83
CA ALA A 597 -12.44 14.82 -3.66
C ALA A 597 -13.61 13.85 -3.80
N ALA A 598 -13.89 13.08 -2.75
CA ALA A 598 -15.09 12.28 -2.69
C ALA A 598 -16.33 13.19 -2.81
N THR A 599 -17.26 12.82 -3.68
CA THR A 599 -18.55 13.52 -3.72
C THR A 599 -19.34 13.12 -2.47
N PRO A 600 -19.73 14.09 -1.60
CA PRO A 600 -20.57 13.76 -0.45
C PRO A 600 -21.86 13.12 -0.97
N PRO A 601 -22.39 12.09 -0.29
CA PRO A 601 -23.75 11.66 -0.56
C PRO A 601 -24.67 12.87 -0.37
N GLU A 602 -25.81 12.92 -1.08
CA GLU A 602 -26.81 13.95 -0.83
C GLU A 602 -27.16 13.90 0.66
N GLY A 603 -26.59 14.85 1.41
CA GLY A 603 -26.66 14.91 2.85
C GLY A 603 -28.06 15.31 3.29
N THR A 604 -28.47 14.77 4.40
CA THR A 604 -29.75 15.09 5.01
C THR A 604 -29.66 16.23 6.03
N LEU A 605 -28.46 16.75 6.34
CA LEU A 605 -28.28 17.93 7.21
C LEU A 605 -28.75 19.18 6.47
N THR A 606 -29.72 19.89 7.05
CA THR A 606 -30.19 21.16 6.51
C THR A 606 -29.43 22.35 7.10
N ALA A 607 -29.37 23.47 6.37
CA ALA A 607 -28.73 24.69 6.85
C ALA A 607 -29.38 25.24 8.14
N ASP A 608 -30.68 25.08 8.30
CA ASP A 608 -31.41 25.51 9.52
C ASP A 608 -30.99 24.65 10.73
N GLU A 609 -30.90 23.33 10.58
CA GLU A 609 -30.43 22.43 11.65
C GLU A 609 -28.99 22.76 12.04
N ALA A 610 -28.10 22.95 11.05
CA ALA A 610 -26.72 23.31 11.27
C ALA A 610 -26.57 24.66 11.98
N ALA A 611 -27.37 25.67 11.62
CA ALA A 611 -27.36 26.97 12.29
C ALA A 611 -27.69 26.86 13.77
N VAL A 612 -28.67 25.99 14.14
CA VAL A 612 -28.99 25.74 15.57
C VAL A 612 -27.79 25.01 16.25
N LEU A 613 -27.18 24.03 15.61
CA LEU A 613 -26.00 23.34 16.15
C LEU A 613 -24.80 24.29 16.32
N GLN A 614 -24.58 25.22 15.38
CA GLN A 614 -23.56 26.27 15.50
C GLN A 614 -23.83 27.16 16.73
N ASP A 615 -25.10 27.57 16.95
CA ASP A 615 -25.50 28.34 18.14
C ASP A 615 -25.26 27.55 19.43
N LEU A 616 -25.59 26.27 19.46
CA LEU A 616 -25.33 25.39 20.60
C LEU A 616 -23.84 25.25 20.90
N MET A 617 -22.99 25.10 19.85
CA MET A 617 -21.54 25.05 19.99
C MET A 617 -20.95 26.39 20.43
N ARG A 618 -21.51 27.49 19.99
CA ARG A 618 -21.17 28.85 20.47
C ARG A 618 -21.46 29.00 21.98
N ALA A 619 -22.59 28.49 22.45
CA ALA A 619 -22.95 28.54 23.86
C ALA A 619 -21.90 27.88 24.77
N VAL A 620 -21.21 26.84 24.30
CA VAL A 620 -20.11 26.18 25.05
C VAL A 620 -18.97 27.16 25.35
N VAL A 621 -18.68 28.06 24.41
CA VAL A 621 -17.62 29.09 24.55
C VAL A 621 -18.13 30.33 25.28
N GLU A 622 -19.38 30.74 25.04
CA GLU A 622 -19.91 31.97 25.62
C GLU A 622 -20.30 31.80 27.11
N GLU A 623 -20.82 30.62 27.47
CA GLU A 623 -21.50 30.39 28.77
C GLU A 623 -21.03 29.12 29.48
N GLY A 624 -20.19 28.29 28.84
CA GLY A 624 -19.96 26.91 29.25
C GLY A 624 -18.49 26.51 29.46
N SER A 625 -18.27 25.22 29.29
CA SER A 625 -17.01 24.56 29.60
C SER A 625 -15.85 24.92 28.64
N GLY A 626 -16.09 25.65 27.56
CA GLY A 626 -15.12 26.13 26.57
C GLY A 626 -14.81 27.61 26.66
N ALA A 627 -15.19 28.30 27.75
CA ALA A 627 -15.07 29.76 27.89
C ALA A 627 -13.66 30.32 27.66
N PHE A 628 -12.59 29.53 27.90
CA PHE A 628 -11.20 29.89 27.62
C PHE A 628 -10.90 30.14 26.15
N LEU A 629 -11.71 29.61 25.22
CA LEU A 629 -11.59 29.85 23.78
C LEU A 629 -12.16 31.21 23.34
N GLY A 630 -12.82 31.95 24.22
CA GLY A 630 -13.42 33.23 23.91
C GLY A 630 -12.40 34.33 23.52
N ASP A 631 -11.15 34.19 23.97
CA ASP A 631 -10.06 35.12 23.69
C ASP A 631 -9.19 34.70 22.47
N VAL A 632 -9.51 33.57 21.82
CA VAL A 632 -8.79 33.13 20.61
C VAL A 632 -9.03 34.14 19.48
N PRO A 633 -7.96 34.65 18.85
CA PRO A 633 -8.10 35.67 17.80
C PRO A 633 -8.76 35.10 16.53
N GLY A 634 -9.47 35.95 15.80
CA GLY A 634 -10.13 35.58 14.53
C GLY A 634 -11.64 35.52 14.63
N ASP A 635 -12.25 34.67 13.83
CA ASP A 635 -13.69 34.45 13.84
C ASP A 635 -14.13 33.80 15.18
N PRO A 636 -15.37 34.03 15.59
CA PRO A 636 -15.88 33.46 16.81
C PRO A 636 -15.82 31.91 16.84
N VAL A 637 -15.25 31.34 17.91
CA VAL A 637 -15.13 29.87 18.06
C VAL A 637 -16.44 29.27 18.56
N GLY A 638 -16.91 28.20 17.91
CA GLY A 638 -17.87 27.25 18.45
C GLY A 638 -17.17 25.98 18.87
N ALA A 639 -17.53 25.36 20.00
CA ALA A 639 -16.81 24.19 20.48
C ALA A 639 -17.70 23.16 21.19
N LYS A 640 -17.17 21.96 21.42
CA LYS A 640 -17.74 20.97 22.36
C LYS A 640 -16.63 20.16 23.02
N THR A 641 -16.65 20.16 24.37
CA THR A 641 -15.75 19.35 25.20
C THR A 641 -16.29 17.91 25.30
N GLY A 642 -15.39 16.94 25.40
CA GLY A 642 -15.71 15.53 25.60
C GLY A 642 -14.78 14.88 26.63
N THR A 643 -15.36 14.03 27.45
CA THR A 643 -14.66 13.13 28.35
C THR A 643 -15.38 11.80 28.28
N ALA A 644 -14.66 10.72 28.00
CA ALA A 644 -15.22 9.37 27.94
C ALA A 644 -14.46 8.44 28.86
N GLU A 645 -15.16 7.76 29.75
CA GLU A 645 -14.57 6.75 30.64
C GLU A 645 -14.25 5.47 29.86
N TYR A 646 -13.09 4.87 30.15
CA TYR A 646 -12.66 3.62 29.56
C TYR A 646 -11.82 2.78 30.55
N GLY A 647 -11.64 1.50 30.23
CA GLY A 647 -10.93 0.57 31.10
C GLY A 647 -11.79 0.00 32.21
N THR A 648 -11.19 -0.80 33.07
CA THR A 648 -11.84 -1.51 34.19
C THR A 648 -11.29 -1.08 35.56
N GLU A 649 -10.39 -0.11 35.59
CA GLU A 649 -9.78 0.45 36.77
C GLU A 649 -10.78 1.25 37.60
N THR A 650 -10.45 1.51 38.85
CA THR A 650 -11.28 2.35 39.75
C THR A 650 -10.40 3.43 40.41
N PRO A 651 -10.58 4.70 40.07
CA PRO A 651 -11.51 5.22 39.05
C PRO A 651 -11.10 4.81 37.63
N PRO A 652 -12.03 4.78 36.64
CA PRO A 652 -11.72 4.49 35.26
C PRO A 652 -10.80 5.59 34.67
N ARG A 653 -10.02 5.23 33.65
CA ARG A 653 -9.29 6.21 32.85
C ARG A 653 -10.25 7.00 31.96
N THR A 654 -9.79 8.13 31.45
CA THR A 654 -10.64 9.01 30.65
C THR A 654 -9.96 9.45 29.37
N HIS A 655 -10.65 9.31 28.24
CA HIS A 655 -10.30 9.98 26.99
C HIS A 655 -10.67 11.46 27.09
N ALA A 656 -9.75 12.32 26.68
CA ALA A 656 -9.99 13.77 26.59
C ALA A 656 -10.20 14.17 25.13
N TRP A 657 -11.34 14.78 24.85
CA TRP A 657 -11.74 15.23 23.52
C TRP A 657 -12.12 16.71 23.51
N MET A 658 -11.84 17.38 22.38
CA MET A 658 -12.44 18.65 22.07
C MET A 658 -12.60 18.80 20.56
N ILE A 659 -13.79 19.26 20.12
CA ILE A 659 -14.02 19.66 18.74
C ILE A 659 -14.37 21.14 18.70
N ALA A 660 -13.96 21.82 17.62
CA ALA A 660 -14.25 23.23 17.43
C ALA A 660 -14.42 23.60 15.95
N THR A 661 -15.07 24.74 15.76
CA THR A 661 -15.20 25.43 14.48
C THR A 661 -14.78 26.88 14.61
N GLN A 662 -14.02 27.40 13.65
CA GLN A 662 -13.65 28.81 13.59
C GLN A 662 -13.51 29.26 12.13
N GLY A 663 -14.42 30.09 11.65
CA GLY A 663 -14.48 30.43 10.22
C GLY A 663 -14.56 29.20 9.32
N ASP A 664 -13.66 29.08 8.35
CA ASP A 664 -13.58 27.92 7.44
C ASP A 664 -12.58 26.85 7.94
N LEU A 665 -12.58 26.61 9.24
CA LEU A 665 -11.74 25.61 9.90
C LEU A 665 -12.54 24.82 10.94
N ALA A 666 -12.51 23.50 10.86
CA ALA A 666 -13.06 22.58 11.86
C ALA A 666 -11.92 21.70 12.41
N VAL A 667 -11.84 21.56 13.72
CA VAL A 667 -10.74 20.88 14.40
C VAL A 667 -11.26 19.86 15.40
N ALA A 668 -10.61 18.72 15.48
CA ALA A 668 -10.77 17.75 16.57
C ALA A 668 -9.43 17.49 17.24
N VAL A 669 -9.42 17.54 18.57
CA VAL A 669 -8.29 17.18 19.41
C VAL A 669 -8.67 15.99 20.28
N PHE A 670 -7.77 15.03 20.36
CA PHE A 670 -7.92 13.81 21.15
C PHE A 670 -6.65 13.51 21.94
N VAL A 671 -6.81 13.07 23.18
CA VAL A 671 -5.76 12.48 24.01
C VAL A 671 -6.33 11.24 24.71
N GLU A 672 -5.69 10.08 24.53
CA GLU A 672 -6.19 8.79 25.01
C GLU A 672 -6.36 8.74 26.54
N ASP A 673 -5.37 9.26 27.28
CA ASP A 673 -5.37 9.29 28.73
C ASP A 673 -5.19 10.73 29.22
N GLY A 674 -6.27 11.36 29.61
CA GLY A 674 -6.32 12.76 30.03
C GLY A 674 -7.30 13.01 31.16
N GLU A 675 -7.19 14.19 31.77
CA GLU A 675 -8.05 14.55 32.90
C GLU A 675 -9.49 14.85 32.44
N SER A 676 -9.63 15.70 31.42
CA SER A 676 -10.91 16.05 30.79
C SER A 676 -10.68 16.77 29.46
N GLY A 677 -11.75 16.91 28.65
CA GLY A 677 -11.67 17.65 27.41
C GLY A 677 -11.16 19.09 27.58
N SER A 678 -11.69 19.84 28.52
CA SER A 678 -11.29 21.22 28.75
C SER A 678 -9.89 21.38 29.34
N ARG A 679 -9.40 20.42 30.15
CA ARG A 679 -8.11 20.52 30.84
C ARG A 679 -6.95 19.90 30.06
N THR A 680 -7.20 18.88 29.22
CA THR A 680 -6.16 18.20 28.47
C THR A 680 -6.21 18.55 26.98
N ALA A 681 -7.36 18.35 26.31
CA ALA A 681 -7.49 18.66 24.88
C ALA A 681 -7.66 20.17 24.60
N GLY A 682 -8.27 20.91 25.54
CA GLY A 682 -8.52 22.34 25.41
C GLY A 682 -7.28 23.20 25.16
N PRO A 683 -6.22 23.10 25.99
CA PRO A 683 -4.98 23.87 25.77
C PRO A 683 -4.29 23.60 24.42
N LEU A 684 -4.37 22.33 23.92
CA LEU A 684 -3.86 21.95 22.60
C LEU A 684 -4.68 22.61 21.49
N LEU A 685 -6.01 22.60 21.63
CA LEU A 685 -6.92 23.25 20.70
C LEU A 685 -6.73 24.76 20.67
N GLU A 686 -6.67 25.41 21.84
CA GLU A 686 -6.42 26.85 21.97
C GLU A 686 -5.11 27.26 21.30
N ALA A 687 -4.03 26.52 21.56
CA ALA A 687 -2.74 26.77 20.94
C ALA A 687 -2.76 26.50 19.42
N PHE A 688 -3.52 25.52 18.94
CA PHE A 688 -3.64 25.24 17.52
C PHE A 688 -4.40 26.36 16.78
N LEU A 689 -5.48 26.88 17.35
CA LEU A 689 -6.29 27.94 16.76
C LEU A 689 -5.63 29.33 16.92
N GLY A 690 -4.89 29.56 17.99
CA GLY A 690 -4.31 30.84 18.32
C GLY A 690 -3.01 31.19 17.60
N GLY A 691 -2.40 30.26 16.93
CA GLY A 691 -1.10 30.45 16.34
C GLY A 691 -0.98 30.40 14.88
#